data_fb82116eb910b39a8aa282ccef04cf35
#
_entry.id   fb82116eb910b39a8aa282ccef04cf35
#
_cell.length_a   1.000
_cell.length_b   1.000
_cell.length_c   1.000
_cell.angle_alpha   90.00
_cell.angle_beta   90.00
_cell.angle_gamma   90.00
#
_symmetry.space_group_name_H-M   'P 1'
#
loop_
_entity.id
_entity.type
_entity.pdbx_description
1 polymer ?
#
loop_
_entity_poly.entity_id
_entity_poly.type
_entity_poly.pdbx_seq_one_letter_code
_entity_poly.pdbx_strand_id
1 'polypeptide(L)'
;MSHRYAELHAHSAYSFLDGANEPADLAAAAAELGLEALALTDHDGMPGIVKHAQAGRAHGVPTIHGAELTLDDASHLPILARDARGYRRLAAAISHHNLTAGRRVEPAHRLPDLAAALEGGGFLALTGTANGPVRRALGDPRRPGQWSLPAADAVLGGLVDLLGPDGVAVELALDGSFTDAPLTEALSSLARAHRLPLVATGAVRCARPADSRLADVLTATRLATDLDSARGHLPAVGHYLRGPEQMARLHRREPGAVDAAAQIGSDLAFDLALVVPDLPIPPVPEGHTPATWLRELTRRGALERYGSPEDEPEAWRTLAHELDVIESLGFPGYFLIVRSIVDFCAEAGILCQGRGSAANSAVCYALGITAVDAVRHKMLFERFLSPGRKGYPDIDLDIEACRREEVIQHVYARYGREYAAQVANVISYRPRSAVRDAARALGHPAGLQDRWAGLMDRWSTVRTDLAEGAPGAPGSGSPGAAGGAPGAQGGGEGVPAQVLDVAESLLRLPRHLGIHSGGMVLADRPITEVCPVRWAAMEGRTVLQWDKDDCTDAGLVKFDLLGLGMLTALRLAFTTLAARGQTVPELAPGGELRAAKVGRPWDLHTLPEDDPAVYRLLRAADTVGVFQVESRAQMATLPRLRPETFYDIVVEVALIRPGPI
;
A
#
# COMPACT_ATOMS: atom_id res chain seq x y z
N MET A 1 -42.83 -1.83 -12.59
CA MET A 1 -41.87 -2.58 -11.73
C MET A 1 -40.61 -1.79 -11.71
N SER A 2 -39.99 -1.54 -10.54
CA SER A 2 -38.66 -0.92 -10.49
C SER A 2 -37.66 -1.89 -11.10
N HIS A 3 -36.85 -1.42 -12.03
CA HIS A 3 -35.78 -2.23 -12.59
C HIS A 3 -34.72 -2.48 -11.50
N ARG A 4 -34.07 -3.64 -11.52
CA ARG A 4 -32.95 -4.00 -10.67
C ARG A 4 -31.69 -4.09 -11.54
N TYR A 5 -30.55 -3.72 -10.98
CA TYR A 5 -29.28 -3.79 -11.71
C TYR A 5 -28.10 -3.87 -10.73
N ALA A 6 -27.10 -4.67 -11.05
CA ALA A 6 -25.79 -4.68 -10.42
C ALA A 6 -24.72 -4.41 -11.49
N GLU A 7 -23.75 -3.57 -11.17
CA GLU A 7 -22.59 -3.37 -12.05
C GLU A 7 -21.56 -4.48 -11.81
N LEU A 8 -21.24 -5.22 -12.86
CA LEU A 8 -20.34 -6.38 -12.78
C LEU A 8 -18.94 -6.09 -13.34
N HIS A 9 -18.71 -4.91 -13.94
CA HIS A 9 -17.44 -4.56 -14.57
C HIS A 9 -17.13 -3.07 -14.36
N ALA A 10 -16.35 -2.77 -13.32
CA ALA A 10 -15.96 -1.40 -13.00
C ALA A 10 -14.49 -1.30 -12.59
N HIS A 11 -13.83 -0.24 -13.06
CA HIS A 11 -12.45 0.11 -12.73
C HIS A 11 -12.41 1.33 -11.82
N SER A 12 -11.58 1.26 -10.79
CA SER A 12 -11.25 2.41 -9.95
C SER A 12 -9.95 3.08 -10.40
N ALA A 13 -9.56 4.14 -9.70
CA ALA A 13 -8.27 4.78 -9.88
C ALA A 13 -7.07 3.83 -9.62
N TYR A 14 -7.31 2.69 -8.98
CA TYR A 14 -6.30 1.64 -8.75
C TYR A 14 -6.06 0.73 -9.96
N SER A 15 -6.82 0.91 -11.05
CA SER A 15 -6.43 0.43 -12.40
C SER A 15 -5.33 1.26 -13.04
N PHE A 16 -4.76 2.19 -12.30
CA PHE A 16 -3.66 3.10 -12.65
C PHE A 16 -3.69 3.62 -14.08
N LEU A 17 -4.07 4.89 -14.23
CA LEU A 17 -4.21 5.59 -15.51
C LEU A 17 -5.35 5.04 -16.41
N ASP A 18 -6.38 4.43 -15.80
CA ASP A 18 -7.58 3.96 -16.47
C ASP A 18 -8.86 4.44 -15.79
N GLY A 19 -9.16 4.01 -14.56
CA GLY A 19 -10.27 4.50 -13.76
C GLY A 19 -10.02 5.90 -13.17
N ALA A 20 -11.06 6.73 -13.13
CA ALA A 20 -10.94 8.15 -12.74
C ALA A 20 -11.35 8.44 -11.29
N ASN A 21 -11.95 7.48 -10.58
CA ASN A 21 -12.50 7.69 -9.24
C ASN A 21 -11.95 6.68 -8.22
N GLU A 22 -11.85 7.12 -6.98
CA GLU A 22 -11.56 6.21 -5.86
C GLU A 22 -12.72 5.22 -5.67
N PRO A 23 -12.47 4.03 -5.08
CA PRO A 23 -13.54 3.07 -4.77
C PRO A 23 -14.67 3.66 -3.93
N ALA A 24 -14.37 4.64 -3.06
CA ALA A 24 -15.37 5.34 -2.25
C ALA A 24 -16.35 6.15 -3.09
N ASP A 25 -15.88 6.85 -4.14
CA ASP A 25 -16.74 7.62 -5.04
C ASP A 25 -17.66 6.71 -5.86
N LEU A 26 -17.14 5.56 -6.32
CA LEU A 26 -17.91 4.55 -7.04
C LEU A 26 -19.01 3.95 -6.15
N ALA A 27 -18.68 3.59 -4.89
CA ALA A 27 -19.67 3.04 -3.96
C ALA A 27 -20.74 4.06 -3.57
N ALA A 28 -20.35 5.33 -3.34
CA ALA A 28 -21.29 6.41 -3.08
C ALA A 28 -22.26 6.61 -4.26
N ALA A 29 -21.73 6.66 -5.49
CA ALA A 29 -22.57 6.78 -6.69
C ALA A 29 -23.48 5.54 -6.89
N ALA A 30 -22.99 4.33 -6.61
CA ALA A 30 -23.79 3.12 -6.68
C ALA A 30 -24.97 3.14 -5.69
N ALA A 31 -24.74 3.61 -4.46
CA ALA A 31 -25.79 3.80 -3.46
C ALA A 31 -26.83 4.85 -3.91
N GLU A 32 -26.39 6.00 -4.40
CA GLU A 32 -27.26 7.06 -4.92
C GLU A 32 -28.14 6.57 -6.09
N LEU A 33 -27.59 5.71 -6.94
CA LEU A 33 -28.27 5.14 -8.10
C LEU A 33 -29.14 3.92 -7.76
N GLY A 34 -29.04 3.38 -6.54
CA GLY A 34 -29.79 2.22 -6.09
C GLY A 34 -29.37 0.91 -6.75
N LEU A 35 -28.08 0.69 -6.93
CA LEU A 35 -27.57 -0.58 -7.46
C LEU A 35 -27.69 -1.70 -6.42
N GLU A 36 -28.01 -2.93 -6.89
CA GLU A 36 -28.07 -4.13 -6.05
C GLU A 36 -26.69 -4.57 -5.53
N ALA A 37 -25.66 -4.41 -6.36
CA ALA A 37 -24.27 -4.68 -6.02
C ALA A 37 -23.32 -3.94 -6.96
N LEU A 38 -22.06 -3.79 -6.55
CA LEU A 38 -20.99 -3.19 -7.35
C LEU A 38 -19.77 -4.11 -7.36
N ALA A 39 -19.31 -4.49 -8.55
CA ALA A 39 -18.04 -5.17 -8.72
C ALA A 39 -16.90 -4.18 -8.89
N LEU A 40 -15.70 -4.57 -8.41
CA LEU A 40 -14.43 -3.94 -8.75
C LEU A 40 -13.56 -4.96 -9.50
N THR A 41 -13.13 -4.59 -10.70
CA THR A 41 -12.33 -5.40 -11.63
C THR A 41 -11.13 -4.62 -12.15
N ASP A 42 -10.32 -4.07 -11.25
CA ASP A 42 -9.12 -3.32 -11.61
C ASP A 42 -8.16 -4.17 -12.45
N HIS A 43 -7.36 -3.55 -13.33
CA HIS A 43 -6.45 -4.24 -14.26
C HIS A 43 -5.34 -4.99 -13.52
N ASP A 44 -5.15 -6.27 -13.90
CA ASP A 44 -4.03 -7.16 -13.56
C ASP A 44 -3.70 -7.22 -12.06
N GLY A 45 -4.74 -6.99 -11.22
CA GLY A 45 -4.56 -7.02 -9.77
C GLY A 45 -5.76 -6.59 -8.97
N MET A 46 -5.53 -6.48 -7.65
CA MET A 46 -6.56 -6.17 -6.65
C MET A 46 -6.13 -5.05 -5.68
N PRO A 47 -5.44 -3.98 -6.14
CA PRO A 47 -4.93 -2.97 -5.22
C PRO A 47 -6.02 -2.11 -4.57
N GLY A 48 -7.18 -1.93 -5.22
CA GLY A 48 -8.32 -1.16 -4.72
C GLY A 48 -9.34 -1.94 -3.88
N ILE A 49 -9.15 -3.27 -3.72
CA ILE A 49 -10.22 -4.16 -3.26
C ILE A 49 -10.61 -3.94 -1.78
N VAL A 50 -9.64 -3.63 -0.90
CA VAL A 50 -9.90 -3.35 0.52
C VAL A 50 -10.72 -2.06 0.66
N LYS A 51 -10.31 -1.01 -0.04
CA LYS A 51 -11.03 0.27 -0.08
C LYS A 51 -12.43 0.11 -0.66
N HIS A 52 -12.59 -0.75 -1.67
CA HIS A 52 -13.89 -1.09 -2.24
C HIS A 52 -14.81 -1.77 -1.23
N ALA A 53 -14.31 -2.79 -0.52
CA ALA A 53 -15.08 -3.49 0.51
C ALA A 53 -15.50 -2.56 1.66
N GLN A 54 -14.61 -1.66 2.08
CA GLN A 54 -14.91 -0.65 3.11
C GLN A 54 -15.96 0.36 2.63
N ALA A 55 -15.79 0.87 1.42
CA ALA A 55 -16.73 1.82 0.83
C ALA A 55 -18.11 1.19 0.66
N GLY A 56 -18.19 -0.06 0.23
CA GLY A 56 -19.44 -0.80 0.15
C GLY A 56 -20.15 -0.90 1.50
N ARG A 57 -19.42 -1.25 2.57
CA ARG A 57 -19.95 -1.26 3.94
C ARG A 57 -20.42 0.12 4.40
N ALA A 58 -19.64 1.16 4.12
CA ALA A 58 -19.96 2.53 4.52
C ALA A 58 -21.22 3.08 3.84
N HIS A 59 -21.46 2.71 2.59
CA HIS A 59 -22.60 3.18 1.79
C HIS A 59 -23.74 2.16 1.69
N GLY A 60 -23.59 0.97 2.31
CA GLY A 60 -24.63 -0.08 2.28
C GLY A 60 -24.79 -0.76 0.92
N VAL A 61 -23.75 -0.77 0.08
CA VAL A 61 -23.73 -1.42 -1.24
C VAL A 61 -23.00 -2.75 -1.14
N PRO A 62 -23.64 -3.89 -1.47
CA PRO A 62 -22.97 -5.18 -1.56
C PRO A 62 -21.83 -5.16 -2.58
N THR A 63 -20.67 -5.72 -2.22
CA THR A 63 -19.45 -5.67 -3.04
C THR A 63 -19.10 -7.01 -3.64
N ILE A 64 -18.68 -6.99 -4.91
CA ILE A 64 -18.19 -8.13 -5.67
C ILE A 64 -16.71 -7.86 -5.95
N HIS A 65 -15.88 -8.89 -5.80
CA HIS A 65 -14.43 -8.78 -5.89
C HIS A 65 -13.91 -9.54 -7.12
N GLY A 66 -13.10 -8.86 -7.95
CA GLY A 66 -12.56 -9.44 -9.16
C GLY A 66 -11.33 -8.70 -9.67
N ALA A 67 -10.89 -9.07 -10.87
CA ALA A 67 -9.85 -8.37 -11.62
C ALA A 67 -10.09 -8.56 -13.12
N GLU A 68 -9.75 -7.57 -13.95
CA GLU A 68 -9.65 -7.74 -15.40
C GLU A 68 -8.21 -8.12 -15.75
N LEU A 69 -8.00 -9.32 -16.29
CA LEU A 69 -6.67 -9.85 -16.58
C LEU A 69 -6.29 -9.69 -18.04
N THR A 70 -5.08 -9.22 -18.29
CA THR A 70 -4.50 -9.16 -19.62
C THR A 70 -3.99 -10.54 -20.03
N LEU A 71 -4.49 -11.07 -21.14
CA LEU A 71 -4.07 -12.34 -21.71
C LEU A 71 -2.82 -12.18 -22.62
N ASP A 72 -2.18 -13.27 -22.98
CA ASP A 72 -0.95 -13.29 -23.80
C ASP A 72 -1.15 -12.79 -25.24
N ASP A 73 -2.40 -12.79 -25.73
CA ASP A 73 -2.81 -12.15 -26.98
C ASP A 73 -3.16 -10.67 -26.82
N ALA A 74 -2.91 -10.07 -25.66
CA ALA A 74 -3.28 -8.73 -25.26
C ALA A 74 -4.81 -8.48 -25.27
N SER A 75 -5.64 -9.51 -25.16
CA SER A 75 -7.05 -9.37 -24.82
C SER A 75 -7.25 -9.27 -23.31
N HIS A 76 -8.43 -8.77 -22.89
CA HIS A 76 -8.74 -8.52 -21.49
C HIS A 76 -9.93 -9.38 -21.06
N LEU A 77 -9.76 -10.11 -19.95
CA LEU A 77 -10.75 -11.04 -19.42
C LEU A 77 -11.10 -10.68 -17.98
N PRO A 78 -12.28 -10.08 -17.72
CA PRO A 78 -12.74 -9.84 -16.36
C PRO A 78 -13.12 -11.15 -15.67
N ILE A 79 -12.63 -11.36 -14.45
CA ILE A 79 -12.92 -12.53 -13.62
C ILE A 79 -13.42 -12.05 -12.26
N LEU A 80 -14.61 -12.52 -11.89
CA LEU A 80 -15.29 -12.24 -10.63
C LEU A 80 -15.20 -13.45 -9.70
N ALA A 81 -14.84 -13.23 -8.46
CA ALA A 81 -14.91 -14.28 -7.44
C ALA A 81 -16.36 -14.49 -6.98
N ARG A 82 -16.80 -15.75 -6.86
CA ARG A 82 -18.14 -16.10 -6.35
C ARG A 82 -18.21 -16.12 -4.82
N ASP A 83 -17.07 -16.34 -4.18
CA ASP A 83 -16.93 -16.47 -2.74
C ASP A 83 -15.47 -16.26 -2.32
N ALA A 84 -15.18 -16.35 -1.03
CA ALA A 84 -13.83 -16.23 -0.48
C ALA A 84 -12.84 -17.28 -1.02
N ARG A 85 -13.32 -18.48 -1.43
CA ARG A 85 -12.48 -19.52 -2.02
C ARG A 85 -12.08 -19.15 -3.46
N GLY A 86 -13.03 -18.67 -4.25
CA GLY A 86 -12.78 -18.17 -5.60
C GLY A 86 -11.84 -16.98 -5.60
N TYR A 87 -12.03 -16.06 -4.64
CA TYR A 87 -11.12 -14.92 -4.44
C TYR A 87 -9.68 -15.38 -4.18
N ARG A 88 -9.47 -16.31 -3.21
CA ARG A 88 -8.13 -16.83 -2.90
C ARG A 88 -7.46 -17.45 -4.12
N ARG A 89 -8.20 -18.22 -4.94
CA ARG A 89 -7.66 -18.80 -6.17
C ARG A 89 -7.28 -17.74 -7.19
N LEU A 90 -8.11 -16.72 -7.37
CA LEU A 90 -7.82 -15.63 -8.30
C LEU A 90 -6.58 -14.84 -7.86
N ALA A 91 -6.48 -14.49 -6.57
CA ALA A 91 -5.30 -13.83 -6.02
C ALA A 91 -4.03 -14.68 -6.18
N ALA A 92 -4.12 -15.99 -5.92
CA ALA A 92 -3.03 -16.93 -6.12
C ALA A 92 -2.64 -17.07 -7.60
N ALA A 93 -3.60 -17.12 -8.53
CA ALA A 93 -3.35 -17.19 -9.97
C ALA A 93 -2.59 -15.95 -10.48
N ILE A 94 -3.02 -14.76 -10.07
CA ILE A 94 -2.33 -13.49 -10.39
C ILE A 94 -0.91 -13.49 -9.80
N SER A 95 -0.77 -13.91 -8.54
CA SER A 95 0.54 -14.00 -7.87
C SER A 95 1.47 -14.99 -8.56
N HIS A 96 0.97 -16.17 -8.90
CA HIS A 96 1.75 -17.20 -9.60
C HIS A 96 2.28 -16.67 -10.94
N HIS A 97 1.43 -16.04 -11.74
CA HIS A 97 1.85 -15.41 -12.99
C HIS A 97 2.94 -14.36 -12.74
N ASN A 98 2.71 -13.40 -11.84
CA ASN A 98 3.65 -12.32 -11.53
C ASN A 98 5.03 -12.83 -11.07
N LEU A 99 5.06 -13.92 -10.31
CA LEU A 99 6.29 -14.51 -9.78
C LEU A 99 7.02 -15.37 -10.80
N THR A 100 6.31 -16.05 -11.72
CA THR A 100 6.90 -16.89 -12.76
C THR A 100 7.34 -16.09 -13.98
N ALA A 101 6.62 -15.04 -14.37
CA ALA A 101 6.99 -14.16 -15.47
C ALA A 101 8.29 -13.37 -15.22
N GLY A 102 8.64 -13.17 -13.94
CA GLY A 102 9.87 -12.47 -13.58
C GLY A 102 9.67 -10.97 -13.28
N ARG A 103 10.79 -10.28 -13.02
CA ARG A 103 10.76 -8.87 -12.66
C ARG A 103 10.55 -7.98 -13.89
N ARG A 104 9.71 -6.92 -13.76
CA ARG A 104 9.47 -5.90 -14.79
C ARG A 104 8.89 -6.45 -16.09
N VAL A 105 8.14 -7.54 -16.00
CA VAL A 105 7.39 -8.08 -17.13
C VAL A 105 5.95 -7.58 -17.01
N GLU A 106 5.38 -7.10 -18.11
CA GLU A 106 3.96 -6.73 -18.16
C GLU A 106 3.11 -8.01 -18.04
N PRO A 107 1.97 -7.94 -17.34
CA PRO A 107 1.06 -9.08 -17.23
C PRO A 107 0.61 -9.58 -18.61
N ALA A 108 0.67 -10.90 -18.79
CA ALA A 108 0.27 -11.59 -20.01
C ALA A 108 -0.09 -13.05 -19.71
N HIS A 109 -1.30 -13.26 -19.15
CA HIS A 109 -1.75 -14.57 -18.70
C HIS A 109 -2.04 -15.51 -19.87
N ARG A 110 -1.48 -16.71 -19.86
CA ARG A 110 -1.91 -17.75 -20.80
C ARG A 110 -3.22 -18.36 -20.32
N LEU A 111 -4.23 -18.36 -21.17
CA LEU A 111 -5.57 -18.84 -20.79
C LEU A 111 -5.60 -20.28 -20.24
N PRO A 112 -4.84 -21.27 -20.79
CA PRO A 112 -4.79 -22.61 -20.20
C PRO A 112 -4.18 -22.65 -18.80
N ASP A 113 -3.13 -21.85 -18.54
CA ASP A 113 -2.47 -21.79 -17.22
C ASP A 113 -3.41 -21.13 -16.19
N LEU A 114 -4.14 -20.09 -16.62
CA LEU A 114 -5.14 -19.42 -15.80
C LEU A 114 -6.30 -20.37 -15.47
N ALA A 115 -6.80 -21.12 -16.45
CA ALA A 115 -7.86 -22.10 -16.25
C ALA A 115 -7.45 -23.20 -15.27
N ALA A 116 -6.20 -23.71 -15.38
CA ALA A 116 -5.64 -24.66 -14.43
C ALA A 116 -5.53 -24.09 -13.01
N ALA A 117 -5.11 -22.84 -12.86
CA ALA A 117 -5.05 -22.17 -11.55
C ALA A 117 -6.43 -21.95 -10.91
N LEU A 118 -7.47 -21.79 -11.72
CA LEU A 118 -8.86 -21.63 -11.30
C LEU A 118 -9.63 -22.95 -11.21
N GLU A 119 -8.96 -24.10 -11.41
CA GLU A 119 -9.59 -25.42 -11.36
C GLU A 119 -10.34 -25.62 -10.03
N GLY A 120 -11.56 -26.19 -10.13
CA GLY A 120 -12.49 -26.39 -9.01
C GLY A 120 -13.47 -25.25 -8.79
N GLY A 121 -13.55 -24.27 -9.71
CA GLY A 121 -14.60 -23.27 -9.75
C GLY A 121 -14.48 -22.15 -8.70
N GLY A 122 -15.59 -21.50 -8.40
CA GLY A 122 -15.65 -20.37 -7.46
C GLY A 122 -15.43 -19.02 -8.15
N PHE A 123 -15.54 -18.96 -9.48
CA PHE A 123 -15.38 -17.74 -10.27
C PHE A 123 -16.43 -17.62 -11.38
N LEU A 124 -16.55 -16.44 -11.95
CA LEU A 124 -17.26 -16.15 -13.18
C LEU A 124 -16.39 -15.26 -14.06
N ALA A 125 -16.04 -15.72 -15.26
CA ALA A 125 -15.36 -14.93 -16.27
C ALA A 125 -16.41 -14.26 -17.18
N LEU A 126 -16.27 -12.95 -17.38
CA LEU A 126 -17.03 -12.21 -18.39
C LEU A 126 -16.23 -12.23 -19.70
N THR A 127 -16.91 -12.28 -20.85
CA THR A 127 -16.22 -12.33 -22.16
C THR A 127 -15.50 -11.03 -22.54
N GLY A 128 -15.59 -10.02 -21.71
CA GLY A 128 -14.92 -8.74 -21.84
C GLY A 128 -15.59 -7.78 -22.84
N THR A 129 -15.13 -6.55 -22.82
CA THR A 129 -15.60 -5.45 -23.68
C THR A 129 -14.93 -5.47 -25.04
N ALA A 130 -14.73 -4.32 -25.68
CA ALA A 130 -14.08 -4.21 -27.00
C ALA A 130 -12.70 -4.89 -27.05
N ASN A 131 -11.97 -4.92 -25.93
CA ASN A 131 -10.68 -5.59 -25.80
C ASN A 131 -10.80 -7.06 -25.36
N GLY A 132 -12.00 -7.55 -25.05
CA GLY A 132 -12.23 -8.93 -24.67
C GLY A 132 -11.99 -9.93 -25.81
N PRO A 133 -11.62 -11.18 -25.52
CA PRO A 133 -11.22 -12.16 -26.53
C PRO A 133 -12.34 -12.42 -27.55
N VAL A 134 -13.59 -12.56 -27.11
CA VAL A 134 -14.73 -12.81 -28.00
C VAL A 134 -15.02 -11.61 -28.90
N ARG A 135 -14.99 -10.39 -28.35
CA ARG A 135 -15.24 -9.16 -29.10
C ARG A 135 -14.12 -8.86 -30.12
N ARG A 136 -12.86 -9.14 -29.77
CA ARG A 136 -11.73 -9.03 -30.71
C ARG A 136 -11.82 -10.03 -31.85
N ALA A 137 -12.24 -11.26 -31.56
CA ALA A 137 -12.44 -12.28 -32.58
C ALA A 137 -13.63 -11.95 -33.50
N LEU A 138 -14.65 -11.24 -33.00
CA LEU A 138 -15.76 -10.74 -33.81
C LEU A 138 -15.27 -9.77 -34.88
N GLY A 139 -14.31 -8.89 -34.57
CA GLY A 139 -13.67 -7.96 -35.52
C GLY A 139 -13.79 -6.48 -35.14
N ASP A 140 -13.39 -5.57 -36.06
CA ASP A 140 -13.41 -4.13 -35.82
C ASP A 140 -14.84 -3.63 -35.47
N PRO A 141 -15.03 -3.06 -34.27
CA PRO A 141 -16.34 -2.58 -33.83
C PRO A 141 -16.93 -1.50 -34.75
N ARG A 142 -16.09 -0.78 -35.52
CA ARG A 142 -16.53 0.25 -36.45
C ARG A 142 -17.04 -0.29 -37.80
N ARG A 143 -16.90 -1.61 -38.03
CA ARG A 143 -17.24 -2.29 -39.29
C ARG A 143 -18.11 -3.54 -39.06
N PRO A 144 -19.33 -3.39 -38.50
CA PRO A 144 -20.17 -4.55 -38.17
C PRO A 144 -20.50 -5.45 -39.35
N GLY A 145 -20.50 -4.92 -40.59
CA GLY A 145 -20.68 -5.72 -41.80
C GLY A 145 -19.50 -6.64 -42.17
N GLN A 146 -18.37 -6.53 -41.47
CA GLN A 146 -17.17 -7.39 -41.63
C GLN A 146 -16.94 -8.30 -40.44
N TRP A 147 -17.89 -8.41 -39.51
CA TRP A 147 -17.76 -9.25 -38.33
C TRP A 147 -17.79 -10.75 -38.67
N SER A 148 -16.96 -11.53 -37.95
CA SER A 148 -16.88 -12.96 -38.08
C SER A 148 -17.52 -13.67 -36.86
N LEU A 149 -18.79 -13.96 -36.92
CA LEU A 149 -19.48 -14.76 -35.92
C LEU A 149 -18.83 -16.13 -35.70
N PRO A 150 -18.39 -16.87 -36.75
CA PRO A 150 -17.73 -18.17 -36.56
C PRO A 150 -16.39 -18.02 -35.78
N ALA A 151 -15.64 -16.94 -35.97
CA ALA A 151 -14.40 -16.73 -35.21
C ALA A 151 -14.68 -16.43 -33.72
N ALA A 152 -15.69 -15.59 -33.45
CA ALA A 152 -16.12 -15.30 -32.08
C ALA A 152 -16.71 -16.55 -31.39
N ASP A 153 -17.46 -17.37 -32.12
CA ASP A 153 -18.04 -18.64 -31.66
C ASP A 153 -16.94 -19.63 -31.25
N ALA A 154 -15.90 -19.77 -32.08
CA ALA A 154 -14.78 -20.65 -31.77
C ALA A 154 -14.01 -20.20 -30.51
N VAL A 155 -13.81 -18.88 -30.33
CA VAL A 155 -13.16 -18.34 -29.13
C VAL A 155 -14.02 -18.53 -27.89
N LEU A 156 -15.33 -18.29 -27.99
CA LEU A 156 -16.27 -18.53 -26.90
C LEU A 156 -16.33 -20.00 -26.51
N GLY A 157 -16.37 -20.91 -27.50
CA GLY A 157 -16.28 -22.36 -27.28
C GLY A 157 -15.03 -22.75 -26.52
N GLY A 158 -13.85 -22.21 -26.91
CA GLY A 158 -12.58 -22.43 -26.22
C GLY A 158 -12.59 -21.93 -24.77
N LEU A 159 -13.22 -20.80 -24.49
CA LEU A 159 -13.41 -20.31 -23.12
C LEU A 159 -14.28 -21.27 -22.30
N VAL A 160 -15.38 -21.75 -22.88
CA VAL A 160 -16.31 -22.70 -22.21
C VAL A 160 -15.63 -24.06 -21.97
N ASP A 161 -14.84 -24.55 -22.92
CA ASP A 161 -14.10 -25.81 -22.80
C ASP A 161 -13.07 -25.76 -21.66
N LEU A 162 -12.42 -24.60 -21.45
CA LEU A 162 -11.38 -24.42 -20.45
C LEU A 162 -11.95 -24.04 -19.06
N LEU A 163 -12.95 -23.19 -19.00
CA LEU A 163 -13.46 -22.61 -17.76
C LEU A 163 -14.76 -23.27 -17.27
N GLY A 164 -15.38 -24.09 -18.10
CA GLY A 164 -16.68 -24.68 -17.86
C GLY A 164 -17.85 -23.73 -18.17
N PRO A 165 -19.04 -24.26 -18.50
CA PRO A 165 -20.22 -23.46 -18.86
C PRO A 165 -20.73 -22.59 -17.69
N ASP A 166 -20.57 -23.04 -16.44
CA ASP A 166 -20.94 -22.27 -15.25
C ASP A 166 -19.92 -21.19 -14.91
N GLY A 167 -18.72 -21.24 -15.49
CA GLY A 167 -17.62 -20.31 -15.28
C GLY A 167 -17.58 -19.14 -16.27
N VAL A 168 -18.51 -19.06 -17.25
CA VAL A 168 -18.48 -18.04 -18.31
C VAL A 168 -19.83 -17.36 -18.45
N ALA A 169 -19.82 -16.04 -18.58
CA ALA A 169 -20.98 -15.22 -18.99
C ALA A 169 -20.60 -14.32 -20.17
N VAL A 170 -21.52 -14.21 -21.15
CA VAL A 170 -21.34 -13.30 -22.28
C VAL A 170 -21.63 -11.89 -21.82
N GLU A 171 -20.66 -11.00 -21.94
CA GLU A 171 -20.77 -9.61 -21.53
C GLU A 171 -21.30 -8.73 -22.66
N LEU A 172 -22.36 -7.99 -22.38
CA LEU A 172 -22.96 -7.00 -23.26
C LEU A 172 -22.77 -5.59 -22.69
N ALA A 173 -21.69 -4.94 -23.08
CA ALA A 173 -21.43 -3.53 -22.75
C ALA A 173 -21.83 -2.67 -23.96
N LEU A 174 -22.80 -1.78 -23.77
CA LEU A 174 -23.31 -0.85 -24.77
C LEU A 174 -22.93 0.59 -24.40
N ASP A 175 -22.63 1.41 -25.41
CA ASP A 175 -22.18 2.80 -25.22
C ASP A 175 -23.11 3.83 -25.87
N GLY A 176 -24.26 3.41 -26.44
CA GLY A 176 -25.19 4.28 -27.14
C GLY A 176 -24.82 4.54 -28.60
N SER A 177 -23.85 3.82 -29.15
CA SER A 177 -23.37 3.96 -30.50
C SER A 177 -24.25 3.27 -31.54
N PHE A 178 -23.99 3.58 -32.83
CA PHE A 178 -24.68 2.93 -33.95
C PHE A 178 -24.40 1.41 -34.06
N THR A 179 -23.37 0.92 -33.39
CA THR A 179 -22.97 -0.49 -33.39
C THR A 179 -23.67 -1.32 -32.32
N ASP A 180 -24.38 -0.70 -31.37
CA ASP A 180 -25.08 -1.40 -30.27
C ASP A 180 -26.10 -2.42 -30.77
N ALA A 181 -26.85 -2.10 -31.80
CA ALA A 181 -27.88 -2.99 -32.31
C ALA A 181 -27.30 -4.27 -32.95
N PRO A 182 -26.37 -4.20 -33.92
CA PRO A 182 -25.75 -5.41 -34.46
C PRO A 182 -24.90 -6.17 -33.40
N LEU A 183 -24.29 -5.47 -32.44
CA LEU A 183 -23.56 -6.08 -31.35
C LEU A 183 -24.49 -6.90 -30.43
N THR A 184 -25.62 -6.34 -30.04
CA THR A 184 -26.62 -7.03 -29.24
C THR A 184 -27.07 -8.31 -29.94
N GLU A 185 -27.36 -8.26 -31.24
CA GLU A 185 -27.78 -9.42 -32.02
C GLU A 185 -26.70 -10.52 -32.07
N ALA A 186 -25.44 -10.13 -32.32
CA ALA A 186 -24.29 -11.03 -32.40
C ALA A 186 -24.06 -11.74 -31.05
N LEU A 187 -23.92 -10.99 -29.95
CA LEU A 187 -23.63 -11.56 -28.64
C LEU A 187 -24.79 -12.35 -28.07
N SER A 188 -26.04 -11.92 -28.29
CA SER A 188 -27.22 -12.69 -27.88
C SER A 188 -27.33 -14.01 -28.65
N SER A 189 -26.95 -14.05 -29.92
CA SER A 189 -26.92 -15.29 -30.71
C SER A 189 -25.86 -16.27 -30.15
N LEU A 190 -24.67 -15.79 -29.86
CA LEU A 190 -23.59 -16.58 -29.27
C LEU A 190 -23.96 -17.10 -27.88
N ALA A 191 -24.50 -16.26 -27.02
CA ALA A 191 -24.94 -16.65 -25.67
C ALA A 191 -25.99 -17.79 -25.72
N ARG A 192 -26.98 -17.65 -26.62
CA ARG A 192 -28.00 -18.69 -26.83
C ARG A 192 -27.43 -19.99 -27.38
N ALA A 193 -26.50 -19.92 -28.34
CA ALA A 193 -25.89 -21.10 -28.95
C ALA A 193 -25.11 -21.92 -27.91
N HIS A 194 -24.39 -21.30 -27.01
CA HIS A 194 -23.64 -21.94 -25.92
C HIS A 194 -24.45 -22.12 -24.63
N ARG A 195 -25.72 -21.66 -24.56
CA ARG A 195 -26.58 -21.68 -23.36
C ARG A 195 -25.95 -20.97 -22.16
N LEU A 196 -25.27 -19.86 -22.42
CA LEU A 196 -24.63 -19.05 -21.41
C LEU A 196 -25.51 -17.86 -21.00
N PRO A 197 -25.36 -17.33 -19.78
CA PRO A 197 -26.00 -16.09 -19.40
C PRO A 197 -25.43 -14.92 -20.23
N LEU A 198 -26.33 -14.04 -20.68
CA LEU A 198 -25.96 -12.75 -21.24
C LEU A 198 -26.16 -11.68 -20.17
N VAL A 199 -25.13 -10.94 -19.83
CA VAL A 199 -25.14 -9.95 -18.76
C VAL A 199 -24.84 -8.55 -19.27
N ALA A 200 -25.63 -7.57 -18.84
CA ALA A 200 -25.41 -6.16 -19.14
C ALA A 200 -24.36 -5.58 -18.18
N THR A 201 -23.39 -4.84 -18.71
CA THR A 201 -22.41 -4.08 -17.91
C THR A 201 -22.24 -2.66 -18.44
N GLY A 202 -21.78 -1.75 -17.57
CA GLY A 202 -21.41 -0.39 -17.93
C GLY A 202 -19.96 -0.27 -18.41
N ALA A 203 -19.13 -1.27 -18.16
CA ALA A 203 -17.66 -1.20 -18.34
C ALA A 203 -17.10 0.10 -17.73
N VAL A 204 -17.45 0.34 -16.47
CA VAL A 204 -17.35 1.63 -15.79
C VAL A 204 -15.89 2.03 -15.57
N ARG A 205 -15.54 3.28 -15.91
CA ARG A 205 -14.24 3.90 -15.64
C ARG A 205 -14.34 5.17 -14.82
N CYS A 206 -15.56 5.65 -14.57
CA CYS A 206 -15.79 6.80 -13.71
C CYS A 206 -17.17 6.74 -13.05
N ALA A 207 -17.30 7.39 -11.89
CA ALA A 207 -18.53 7.38 -11.11
C ALA A 207 -19.65 8.18 -11.77
N ARG A 208 -19.32 9.32 -12.38
CA ARG A 208 -20.31 10.28 -12.89
C ARG A 208 -19.94 10.74 -14.32
N PRO A 209 -20.91 11.21 -15.11
CA PRO A 209 -20.64 11.75 -16.46
C PRO A 209 -19.61 12.89 -16.47
N ALA A 210 -19.58 13.73 -15.41
CA ALA A 210 -18.64 14.83 -15.28
C ALA A 210 -17.17 14.38 -15.23
N ASP A 211 -16.91 13.16 -14.76
CA ASP A 211 -15.57 12.60 -14.59
C ASP A 211 -15.02 11.94 -15.86
N SER A 212 -15.86 11.82 -16.91
CA SER A 212 -15.48 11.15 -18.17
C SER A 212 -14.27 11.81 -18.82
N ARG A 213 -14.17 13.15 -18.76
CA ARG A 213 -13.00 13.88 -19.29
C ARG A 213 -11.71 13.49 -18.57
N LEU A 214 -11.77 13.24 -17.26
CA LEU A 214 -10.62 12.80 -16.48
C LEU A 214 -10.20 11.38 -16.89
N ALA A 215 -11.16 10.46 -17.10
CA ALA A 215 -10.89 9.13 -17.61
C ALA A 215 -10.21 9.17 -19.01
N ASP A 216 -10.65 10.06 -19.89
CA ASP A 216 -10.02 10.27 -21.20
C ASP A 216 -8.57 10.78 -21.07
N VAL A 217 -8.31 11.73 -20.16
CA VAL A 217 -6.97 12.25 -19.87
C VAL A 217 -6.06 11.15 -19.31
N LEU A 218 -6.57 10.30 -18.41
CA LEU A 218 -5.82 9.15 -17.87
C LEU A 218 -5.47 8.17 -18.98
N THR A 219 -6.42 7.87 -19.88
CA THR A 219 -6.20 7.02 -21.05
C THR A 219 -5.11 7.61 -21.98
N ALA A 220 -5.17 8.90 -22.31
CA ALA A 220 -4.16 9.56 -23.11
C ALA A 220 -2.78 9.55 -22.42
N THR A 221 -2.76 9.71 -21.11
CA THR A 221 -1.54 9.64 -20.30
C THR A 221 -0.92 8.25 -20.33
N ARG A 222 -1.74 7.19 -20.19
CA ARG A 222 -1.32 5.79 -20.28
C ARG A 222 -0.71 5.46 -21.65
N LEU A 223 -1.31 5.98 -22.71
CA LEU A 223 -0.82 5.85 -24.08
C LEU A 223 0.37 6.79 -24.39
N ALA A 224 0.80 7.60 -23.45
CA ALA A 224 1.88 8.59 -23.58
C ALA A 224 1.65 9.59 -24.74
N THR A 225 0.39 9.95 -25.05
CA THR A 225 -0.02 10.80 -26.15
C THR A 225 -0.99 11.92 -25.71
N ASP A 226 -1.51 12.70 -26.64
CA ASP A 226 -2.56 13.70 -26.41
C ASP A 226 -3.96 13.12 -26.71
N LEU A 227 -5.01 13.86 -26.29
CA LEU A 227 -6.40 13.45 -26.45
C LEU A 227 -6.81 13.30 -27.92
N ASP A 228 -6.30 14.13 -28.82
CA ASP A 228 -6.64 14.06 -30.25
C ASP A 228 -6.07 12.80 -30.88
N SER A 229 -4.84 12.46 -30.58
CA SER A 229 -4.18 11.23 -31.02
C SER A 229 -4.79 9.97 -30.36
N ALA A 230 -5.29 10.09 -29.14
CA ALA A 230 -5.94 9.01 -28.41
C ALA A 230 -7.38 8.70 -28.85
N ARG A 231 -8.02 9.52 -29.71
CA ARG A 231 -9.45 9.41 -30.10
C ARG A 231 -9.89 8.00 -30.50
N GLY A 232 -9.00 7.22 -31.10
CA GLY A 232 -9.28 5.86 -31.50
C GLY A 232 -9.46 4.87 -30.34
N HIS A 233 -8.96 5.23 -29.17
CA HIS A 233 -8.96 4.42 -27.93
C HIS A 233 -9.96 4.95 -26.89
N LEU A 234 -10.58 6.11 -27.13
CA LEU A 234 -11.55 6.70 -26.23
C LEU A 234 -12.95 6.16 -26.54
N PRO A 235 -13.81 5.93 -25.52
CA PRO A 235 -15.20 5.51 -25.74
C PRO A 235 -16.00 6.62 -26.42
N ALA A 236 -16.98 6.26 -27.26
CA ALA A 236 -17.84 7.22 -27.96
C ALA A 236 -18.72 8.02 -27.00
N VAL A 237 -19.22 7.35 -25.95
CA VAL A 237 -19.90 7.95 -24.80
C VAL A 237 -19.20 7.44 -23.53
N GLY A 238 -19.00 8.32 -22.55
CA GLY A 238 -18.23 7.97 -21.34
C GLY A 238 -18.74 6.72 -20.63
N HIS A 239 -17.82 5.91 -20.16
CA HIS A 239 -18.07 4.72 -19.36
C HIS A 239 -18.25 5.10 -17.89
N TYR A 240 -19.37 5.71 -17.57
CA TYR A 240 -19.76 6.12 -16.22
C TYR A 240 -20.82 5.17 -15.62
N LEU A 241 -20.90 5.16 -14.30
CA LEU A 241 -21.87 4.32 -13.58
C LEU A 241 -23.30 4.78 -13.87
N ARG A 242 -24.17 3.83 -14.23
CA ARG A 242 -25.57 4.07 -14.60
C ARG A 242 -26.51 3.35 -13.66
N GLY A 243 -27.63 3.99 -13.32
CA GLY A 243 -28.69 3.40 -12.53
C GLY A 243 -29.55 2.39 -13.34
N PRO A 244 -30.38 1.58 -12.62
CA PRO A 244 -31.21 0.52 -13.23
C PRO A 244 -32.08 1.01 -14.38
N GLU A 245 -32.72 2.17 -14.24
CA GLU A 245 -33.57 2.77 -15.27
C GLU A 245 -32.79 3.16 -16.56
N GLN A 246 -31.54 3.62 -16.39
CA GLN A 246 -30.69 3.98 -17.52
C GLN A 246 -30.22 2.72 -18.24
N MET A 247 -29.82 1.69 -17.50
CA MET A 247 -29.42 0.40 -18.08
C MET A 247 -30.57 -0.29 -18.77
N ALA A 248 -31.78 -0.30 -18.19
CA ALA A 248 -32.97 -0.86 -18.85
C ALA A 248 -33.29 -0.14 -20.18
N ARG A 249 -33.13 1.19 -20.26
CA ARG A 249 -33.31 1.93 -21.51
C ARG A 249 -32.23 1.61 -22.54
N LEU A 250 -30.98 1.50 -22.12
CA LEU A 250 -29.85 1.19 -22.99
C LEU A 250 -29.98 -0.22 -23.57
N HIS A 251 -30.32 -1.18 -22.73
CA HIS A 251 -30.47 -2.60 -23.09
C HIS A 251 -31.90 -3.02 -23.46
N ARG A 252 -32.76 -2.09 -23.94
CA ARG A 252 -34.18 -2.38 -24.25
C ARG A 252 -34.41 -3.51 -25.27
N ARG A 253 -33.37 -3.87 -26.05
CA ARG A 253 -33.43 -5.00 -27.00
C ARG A 253 -33.20 -6.35 -26.34
N GLU A 254 -32.52 -6.40 -25.21
CA GLU A 254 -32.23 -7.59 -24.42
C GLU A 254 -32.38 -7.26 -22.91
N PRO A 255 -33.61 -6.98 -22.45
CA PRO A 255 -33.85 -6.56 -21.06
C PRO A 255 -33.47 -7.67 -20.05
N GLY A 256 -33.53 -8.95 -20.44
CA GLY A 256 -33.06 -10.04 -19.62
C GLY A 256 -31.59 -10.00 -19.24
N ALA A 257 -30.74 -9.27 -19.99
CA ALA A 257 -29.34 -9.10 -19.65
C ALA A 257 -29.15 -8.21 -18.41
N VAL A 258 -30.04 -7.22 -18.19
CA VAL A 258 -30.05 -6.37 -17.00
C VAL A 258 -30.50 -7.15 -15.77
N ASP A 259 -31.54 -7.94 -15.91
CA ASP A 259 -32.07 -8.80 -14.84
C ASP A 259 -31.05 -9.89 -14.45
N ALA A 260 -30.35 -10.47 -15.44
CA ALA A 260 -29.27 -11.42 -15.20
C ALA A 260 -28.10 -10.79 -14.45
N ALA A 261 -27.71 -9.55 -14.78
CA ALA A 261 -26.67 -8.83 -14.05
C ALA A 261 -27.07 -8.57 -12.59
N ALA A 262 -28.33 -8.21 -12.31
CA ALA A 262 -28.84 -8.02 -10.95
C ALA A 262 -28.80 -9.33 -10.14
N GLN A 263 -29.28 -10.43 -10.73
CA GLN A 263 -29.28 -11.73 -10.08
C GLN A 263 -27.88 -12.24 -9.78
N ILE A 264 -27.01 -12.25 -10.79
CA ILE A 264 -25.62 -12.66 -10.64
C ILE A 264 -24.89 -11.76 -9.64
N GLY A 265 -25.13 -10.44 -9.68
CA GLY A 265 -24.53 -9.52 -8.73
C GLY A 265 -24.90 -9.82 -7.28
N SER A 266 -26.17 -10.16 -7.03
CA SER A 266 -26.62 -10.57 -5.69
C SER A 266 -25.99 -11.89 -5.24
N ASP A 267 -25.78 -12.83 -6.16
CA ASP A 267 -25.21 -14.16 -5.86
C ASP A 267 -23.68 -14.10 -5.61
N LEU A 268 -22.98 -13.11 -6.19
CA LEU A 268 -21.53 -12.98 -6.12
C LEU A 268 -21.04 -12.06 -4.98
N ALA A 269 -21.93 -11.32 -4.34
CA ALA A 269 -21.53 -10.38 -3.28
C ALA A 269 -21.17 -11.13 -1.98
N PHE A 270 -19.98 -10.83 -1.42
CA PHE A 270 -19.55 -11.41 -0.14
C PHE A 270 -18.59 -10.46 0.61
N ASP A 271 -18.45 -10.69 1.94
CA ASP A 271 -17.55 -9.88 2.78
C ASP A 271 -16.09 -10.33 2.61
N LEU A 272 -15.21 -9.37 2.25
CA LEU A 272 -13.78 -9.59 2.10
C LEU A 272 -13.10 -10.06 3.41
N ALA A 273 -13.68 -9.76 4.57
CA ALA A 273 -13.15 -10.20 5.87
C ALA A 273 -12.99 -11.73 5.97
N LEU A 274 -13.72 -12.51 5.14
CA LEU A 274 -13.60 -13.98 5.09
C LEU A 274 -12.25 -14.48 4.52
N VAL A 275 -11.41 -13.59 4.00
CA VAL A 275 -10.14 -13.93 3.35
C VAL A 275 -8.93 -13.69 4.23
N VAL A 276 -9.08 -12.89 5.29
CA VAL A 276 -7.97 -12.42 6.15
C VAL A 276 -7.29 -13.60 6.87
N PRO A 277 -5.94 -13.68 6.85
CA PRO A 277 -5.18 -14.68 7.58
C PRO A 277 -4.88 -14.24 9.01
N ASP A 278 -4.49 -15.21 9.83
CA ASP A 278 -3.89 -14.97 11.13
C ASP A 278 -2.37 -14.80 11.04
N LEU A 279 -1.72 -14.47 12.17
CA LEU A 279 -0.27 -14.51 12.28
C LEU A 279 0.25 -15.94 12.27
N PRO A 280 1.45 -16.19 11.70
CA PRO A 280 2.08 -17.49 11.81
C PRO A 280 2.34 -17.83 13.28
N ILE A 281 2.11 -19.07 13.63
CA ILE A 281 2.40 -19.57 14.98
C ILE A 281 3.92 -19.61 15.15
N PRO A 282 4.51 -18.83 16.09
CA PRO A 282 5.94 -18.88 16.31
C PRO A 282 6.34 -20.25 16.86
N PRO A 283 7.48 -20.79 16.45
CA PRO A 283 7.97 -22.04 17.04
C PRO A 283 8.27 -21.82 18.53
N VAL A 284 7.68 -22.66 19.36
CA VAL A 284 7.93 -22.70 20.80
C VAL A 284 8.49 -24.07 21.18
N PRO A 285 9.34 -24.19 22.23
CA PRO A 285 9.83 -25.47 22.71
C PRO A 285 8.69 -26.38 23.17
N GLU A 286 8.93 -27.70 23.11
CA GLU A 286 7.98 -28.70 23.59
C GLU A 286 7.61 -28.44 25.07
N GLY A 287 6.32 -28.52 25.37
CA GLY A 287 5.76 -28.23 26.69
C GLY A 287 5.42 -26.76 26.96
N HIS A 288 5.70 -25.86 26.01
CA HIS A 288 5.33 -24.45 26.12
C HIS A 288 4.19 -24.07 25.15
N THR A 289 3.38 -23.11 25.60
CA THR A 289 2.54 -22.30 24.72
C THR A 289 3.26 -21.01 24.37
N PRO A 290 2.83 -20.23 23.35
CA PRO A 290 3.40 -18.92 23.09
C PRO A 290 3.43 -18.01 24.34
N ALA A 291 2.39 -18.03 25.16
CA ALA A 291 2.31 -17.26 26.40
C ALA A 291 3.35 -17.70 27.43
N THR A 292 3.42 -19.00 27.73
CA THR A 292 4.39 -19.51 28.72
C THR A 292 5.83 -19.35 28.27
N TRP A 293 6.08 -19.45 26.95
CA TRP A 293 7.41 -19.23 26.39
C TRP A 293 7.82 -17.75 26.45
N LEU A 294 6.90 -16.84 26.13
CA LEU A 294 7.15 -15.40 26.28
C LEU A 294 7.49 -15.03 27.72
N ARG A 295 6.74 -15.56 28.70
CA ARG A 295 7.03 -15.36 30.15
C ARG A 295 8.44 -15.86 30.52
N GLU A 296 8.83 -17.05 30.03
CA GLU A 296 10.15 -17.61 30.32
C GLU A 296 11.28 -16.77 29.67
N LEU A 297 11.13 -16.34 28.42
CA LEU A 297 12.11 -15.46 27.77
C LEU A 297 12.23 -14.11 28.49
N THR A 298 11.08 -13.53 28.86
CA THR A 298 11.06 -12.28 29.64
C THR A 298 11.74 -12.45 31.00
N ARG A 299 11.48 -13.55 31.69
CA ARG A 299 12.14 -13.86 32.96
C ARG A 299 13.67 -13.95 32.82
N ARG A 300 14.17 -14.64 31.79
CA ARG A 300 15.62 -14.75 31.50
C ARG A 300 16.23 -13.38 31.23
N GLY A 301 15.63 -12.59 30.36
CA GLY A 301 16.13 -11.25 30.06
C GLY A 301 16.01 -10.29 31.25
N ALA A 302 14.97 -10.43 32.07
CA ALA A 302 14.82 -9.63 33.29
C ALA A 302 15.93 -9.92 34.31
N LEU A 303 16.29 -11.19 34.50
CA LEU A 303 17.41 -11.55 35.38
C LEU A 303 18.74 -10.95 34.90
N GLU A 304 18.95 -10.86 33.60
CA GLU A 304 20.15 -10.26 32.99
C GLU A 304 20.18 -8.74 33.17
N ARG A 305 19.02 -8.07 32.99
CA ARG A 305 18.93 -6.60 32.86
C ARG A 305 18.56 -5.89 34.17
N TYR A 306 17.72 -6.52 35.02
CA TYR A 306 17.25 -5.97 36.29
C TYR A 306 17.85 -6.68 37.49
N GLY A 307 18.35 -7.92 37.31
CA GLY A 307 18.75 -8.76 38.47
C GLY A 307 17.57 -9.54 39.03
N SER A 308 17.71 -9.96 40.30
CA SER A 308 16.70 -10.79 40.96
C SER A 308 15.43 -10.00 41.34
N PRO A 309 14.30 -10.69 41.58
CA PRO A 309 13.09 -10.04 42.10
C PRO A 309 13.29 -9.32 43.45
N GLU A 310 14.28 -9.75 44.23
CA GLU A 310 14.66 -9.14 45.50
C GLU A 310 15.42 -7.84 45.29
N ASP A 311 16.23 -7.75 44.23
CA ASP A 311 17.02 -6.56 43.89
C ASP A 311 16.15 -5.43 43.30
N GLU A 312 15.22 -5.78 42.39
CA GLU A 312 14.38 -4.83 41.67
C GLU A 312 12.88 -5.23 41.67
N PRO A 313 12.23 -5.23 42.85
CA PRO A 313 10.84 -5.71 42.96
C PRO A 313 9.81 -4.90 42.15
N GLU A 314 10.09 -3.64 41.87
CA GLU A 314 9.22 -2.80 41.05
C GLU A 314 9.22 -3.26 39.59
N ALA A 315 10.40 -3.53 39.04
CA ALA A 315 10.55 -4.03 37.67
C ALA A 315 9.80 -5.35 37.46
N TRP A 316 9.94 -6.27 38.40
CA TRP A 316 9.26 -7.57 38.33
C TRP A 316 7.73 -7.48 38.44
N ARG A 317 7.21 -6.54 39.25
CA ARG A 317 5.76 -6.27 39.30
C ARG A 317 5.25 -5.69 37.97
N THR A 318 6.01 -4.75 37.38
CA THR A 318 5.69 -4.15 36.07
C THR A 318 5.69 -5.21 34.98
N LEU A 319 6.71 -6.06 34.92
CA LEU A 319 6.79 -7.17 33.95
C LEU A 319 5.60 -8.14 34.07
N ALA A 320 5.21 -8.50 35.29
CA ALA A 320 4.05 -9.38 35.51
C ALA A 320 2.76 -8.75 34.97
N HIS A 321 2.53 -7.47 35.29
CA HIS A 321 1.37 -6.71 34.80
C HIS A 321 1.34 -6.61 33.27
N GLU A 322 2.46 -6.23 32.65
CA GLU A 322 2.54 -6.11 31.19
C GLU A 322 2.30 -7.45 30.49
N LEU A 323 2.88 -8.54 31.00
CA LEU A 323 2.66 -9.89 30.46
C LEU A 323 1.19 -10.32 30.55
N ASP A 324 0.50 -9.99 31.66
CA ASP A 324 -0.92 -10.30 31.81
C ASP A 324 -1.77 -9.54 30.77
N VAL A 325 -1.45 -8.27 30.49
CA VAL A 325 -2.12 -7.49 29.45
C VAL A 325 -1.83 -8.07 28.06
N ILE A 326 -0.56 -8.37 27.73
CA ILE A 326 -0.16 -8.95 26.43
C ILE A 326 -0.89 -10.29 26.20
N GLU A 327 -0.99 -11.13 27.24
CA GLU A 327 -1.66 -12.42 27.18
C GLU A 327 -3.18 -12.28 27.01
N SER A 328 -3.81 -11.35 27.77
CA SER A 328 -5.25 -11.08 27.67
C SER A 328 -5.69 -10.57 26.30
N LEU A 329 -4.79 -9.89 25.58
CA LEU A 329 -5.01 -9.40 24.22
C LEU A 329 -4.68 -10.43 23.12
N GLY A 330 -4.12 -11.60 23.49
CA GLY A 330 -3.75 -12.64 22.52
C GLY A 330 -2.48 -12.34 21.71
N PHE A 331 -1.59 -11.47 22.20
CA PHE A 331 -0.39 -11.01 21.47
C PHE A 331 0.94 -11.75 21.78
N PRO A 332 1.03 -12.80 22.59
CA PRO A 332 2.31 -13.46 22.84
C PRO A 332 3.03 -13.88 21.56
N GLY A 333 2.30 -14.40 20.55
CA GLY A 333 2.87 -14.80 19.25
C GLY A 333 3.54 -13.65 18.52
N TYR A 334 2.94 -12.47 18.53
CA TYR A 334 3.50 -11.25 17.92
C TYR A 334 4.86 -10.87 18.55
N PHE A 335 4.93 -10.82 19.89
CA PHE A 335 6.17 -10.51 20.59
C PHE A 335 7.27 -11.53 20.32
N LEU A 336 6.93 -12.83 20.23
CA LEU A 336 7.89 -13.88 19.90
C LEU A 336 8.43 -13.75 18.47
N ILE A 337 7.61 -13.34 17.51
CA ILE A 337 8.07 -13.06 16.14
C ILE A 337 9.06 -11.89 16.15
N VAL A 338 8.72 -10.76 16.79
CA VAL A 338 9.60 -9.61 16.92
C VAL A 338 10.91 -9.99 17.61
N ARG A 339 10.82 -10.72 18.74
CA ARG A 339 12.01 -11.22 19.46
C ARG A 339 12.89 -12.09 18.57
N SER A 340 12.32 -12.96 17.74
CA SER A 340 13.12 -13.84 16.86
C SER A 340 13.93 -13.04 15.82
N ILE A 341 13.42 -11.89 15.37
CA ILE A 341 14.14 -10.99 14.46
C ILE A 341 15.27 -10.28 15.21
N VAL A 342 15.02 -9.84 16.44
CA VAL A 342 16.04 -9.20 17.28
C VAL A 342 17.14 -10.19 17.65
N ASP A 343 16.81 -11.46 17.96
CA ASP A 343 17.80 -12.52 18.23
C ASP A 343 18.72 -12.74 17.04
N PHE A 344 18.17 -12.83 15.82
CA PHE A 344 18.98 -12.91 14.61
C PHE A 344 19.92 -11.71 14.47
N CYS A 345 19.43 -10.49 14.73
CA CYS A 345 20.27 -9.29 14.68
C CYS A 345 21.43 -9.39 15.69
N ALA A 346 21.15 -9.83 16.93
CA ALA A 346 22.15 -9.99 17.97
C ALA A 346 23.20 -11.07 17.61
N GLU A 347 22.76 -12.23 17.13
CA GLU A 347 23.65 -13.34 16.69
C GLU A 347 24.53 -12.93 15.50
N ALA A 348 23.99 -12.14 14.56
CA ALA A 348 24.72 -11.63 13.41
C ALA A 348 25.58 -10.39 13.72
N GLY A 349 25.51 -9.85 14.95
CA GLY A 349 26.21 -8.61 15.34
C GLY A 349 25.69 -7.37 14.59
N ILE A 350 24.36 -7.32 14.34
CA ILE A 350 23.65 -6.20 13.70
C ILE A 350 22.98 -5.38 14.80
N LEU A 351 23.26 -4.08 14.89
CA LEU A 351 22.55 -3.22 15.83
C LEU A 351 21.09 -3.09 15.41
N CYS A 352 20.19 -3.37 16.35
CA CYS A 352 18.75 -3.29 16.18
C CYS A 352 18.13 -2.65 17.42
N GLN A 353 17.14 -1.79 17.23
CA GLN A 353 16.50 -1.03 18.31
C GLN A 353 15.01 -0.87 18.02
N GLY A 354 14.16 -1.36 18.90
CA GLY A 354 12.74 -1.03 18.92
C GLY A 354 12.54 0.43 19.30
N ARG A 355 11.72 1.13 18.53
CA ARG A 355 11.47 2.56 18.74
C ARG A 355 9.99 2.86 18.99
N GLY A 356 9.70 4.15 19.23
CA GLY A 356 8.35 4.64 19.43
C GLY A 356 7.71 4.11 20.70
N SER A 357 6.50 3.59 20.58
CA SER A 357 5.74 3.11 21.75
C SER A 357 6.34 1.87 22.43
N ALA A 358 7.14 1.07 21.72
CA ALA A 358 7.81 -0.11 22.30
C ALA A 358 8.77 0.25 23.46
N ALA A 359 9.32 1.48 23.46
CA ALA A 359 10.16 1.98 24.55
C ALA A 359 9.41 2.14 25.89
N ASN A 360 8.06 2.13 25.89
CA ASN A 360 7.27 2.21 27.11
C ASN A 360 7.02 0.84 27.77
N SER A 361 7.66 -0.23 27.31
CA SER A 361 7.43 -1.58 27.81
C SER A 361 8.67 -2.17 28.47
N ALA A 362 8.54 -2.56 29.74
CA ALA A 362 9.56 -3.31 30.46
C ALA A 362 9.75 -4.72 29.85
N VAL A 363 8.71 -5.33 29.32
CA VAL A 363 8.79 -6.60 28.58
C VAL A 363 9.64 -6.44 27.32
N CYS A 364 9.44 -5.36 26.53
CA CYS A 364 10.28 -5.08 25.37
C CYS A 364 11.75 -4.86 25.76
N TYR A 365 12.02 -4.20 26.89
CA TYR A 365 13.37 -4.05 27.43
C TYR A 365 13.96 -5.38 27.86
N ALA A 366 13.26 -6.17 28.66
CA ALA A 366 13.72 -7.50 29.10
C ALA A 366 13.98 -8.45 27.91
N LEU A 367 13.15 -8.39 26.87
CA LEU A 367 13.34 -9.18 25.64
C LEU A 367 14.46 -8.65 24.72
N GLY A 368 15.11 -7.53 25.02
CA GLY A 368 16.13 -6.93 24.17
C GLY A 368 15.58 -6.25 22.91
N ILE A 369 14.27 -6.10 22.79
CA ILE A 369 13.62 -5.38 21.68
C ILE A 369 13.97 -3.89 21.73
N THR A 370 14.07 -3.30 22.93
CA THR A 370 14.52 -1.92 23.15
C THR A 370 15.67 -1.85 24.15
N ALA A 371 16.53 -0.85 24.01
CA ALA A 371 17.58 -0.54 24.98
C ALA A 371 17.11 0.48 26.06
N VAL A 372 15.89 1.01 25.95
CA VAL A 372 15.32 1.98 26.89
C VAL A 372 14.66 1.25 28.05
N ASP A 373 15.12 1.53 29.27
CA ASP A 373 14.53 0.98 30.49
C ASP A 373 13.26 1.75 30.89
N ALA A 374 12.12 1.15 30.61
CA ALA A 374 10.81 1.76 30.88
C ALA A 374 10.54 1.95 32.39
N VAL A 375 11.07 1.10 33.26
CA VAL A 375 10.90 1.19 34.72
C VAL A 375 11.71 2.35 35.27
N ARG A 376 13.00 2.42 34.94
CA ARG A 376 13.89 3.49 35.37
C ARG A 376 13.41 4.87 34.94
N HIS A 377 12.93 4.98 33.68
CA HIS A 377 12.42 6.24 33.12
C HIS A 377 10.94 6.49 33.41
N LYS A 378 10.29 5.64 34.22
CA LYS A 378 8.86 5.76 34.61
C LYS A 378 7.94 5.96 33.40
N MET A 379 8.18 5.20 32.34
CA MET A 379 7.39 5.26 31.12
C MET A 379 6.03 4.58 31.36
N LEU A 380 4.99 5.08 30.66
CA LEU A 380 3.62 4.56 30.82
C LEU A 380 3.36 3.47 29.79
N PHE A 381 3.20 2.23 30.22
CA PHE A 381 2.90 1.08 29.36
C PHE A 381 1.57 1.23 28.60
N GLU A 382 0.58 1.91 29.17
CA GLU A 382 -0.73 2.16 28.57
C GLU A 382 -0.65 3.00 27.29
N ARG A 383 0.45 3.73 27.06
CA ARG A 383 0.74 4.43 25.79
C ARG A 383 1.15 3.46 24.68
N PHE A 384 1.61 2.28 25.02
CA PHE A 384 1.97 1.21 24.09
C PHE A 384 0.81 0.24 23.92
N LEU A 385 0.30 -0.35 25.03
CA LEU A 385 -0.81 -1.28 25.05
C LEU A 385 -1.79 -0.93 26.17
N SER A 386 -3.07 -0.90 25.82
CA SER A 386 -4.16 -0.77 26.78
C SER A 386 -5.18 -1.89 26.61
N PRO A 387 -5.89 -2.33 27.66
CA PRO A 387 -6.88 -3.43 27.56
C PRO A 387 -8.01 -3.21 26.56
N GLY A 388 -8.27 -1.96 26.16
CA GLY A 388 -9.30 -1.60 25.18
C GLY A 388 -8.79 -1.48 23.75
N ARG A 389 -7.52 -1.75 23.49
CA ARG A 389 -6.92 -1.61 22.16
C ARG A 389 -7.48 -2.64 21.19
N LYS A 390 -7.90 -2.19 20.02
CA LYS A 390 -8.25 -3.04 18.88
C LYS A 390 -7.04 -3.14 17.95
N GLY A 391 -6.65 -4.37 17.60
CA GLY A 391 -5.52 -4.67 16.69
C GLY A 391 -4.16 -4.74 17.38
N TYR A 392 -3.20 -5.29 16.67
CA TYR A 392 -1.84 -5.56 17.14
C TYR A 392 -1.07 -4.28 17.48
N PRO A 393 -0.06 -4.35 18.39
CA PRO A 393 0.84 -3.24 18.62
C PRO A 393 1.71 -2.98 17.38
N ASP A 394 2.22 -1.75 17.26
CA ASP A 394 3.15 -1.36 16.19
C ASP A 394 4.55 -1.24 16.81
N ILE A 395 5.37 -2.28 16.63
CA ILE A 395 6.77 -2.29 17.05
C ILE A 395 7.64 -2.07 15.81
N ASP A 396 8.09 -0.83 15.65
CA ASP A 396 9.07 -0.50 14.63
C ASP A 396 10.46 -0.95 15.08
N LEU A 397 11.19 -1.68 14.23
CA LEU A 397 12.57 -2.05 14.45
C LEU A 397 13.48 -1.18 13.57
N ASP A 398 14.25 -0.30 14.20
CA ASP A 398 15.36 0.39 13.56
C ASP A 398 16.56 -0.55 13.51
N ILE A 399 17.08 -0.80 12.32
CA ILE A 399 18.18 -1.72 12.03
C ILE A 399 19.30 -0.91 11.38
N GLU A 400 20.55 -1.24 11.62
CA GLU A 400 21.64 -0.56 10.93
C GLU A 400 21.47 -0.63 9.42
N ALA A 401 21.50 0.55 8.77
CA ALA A 401 21.04 0.72 7.40
C ALA A 401 21.78 -0.17 6.39
N CYS A 402 23.10 -0.34 6.55
CA CYS A 402 23.93 -1.11 5.62
C CYS A 402 23.70 -2.63 5.69
N ARG A 403 23.09 -3.14 6.78
CA ARG A 403 22.85 -4.57 6.99
C ARG A 403 21.38 -4.96 7.07
N ARG A 404 20.47 -3.98 6.92
CA ARG A 404 19.02 -4.24 6.96
C ARG A 404 18.55 -5.31 5.96
N GLU A 405 19.20 -5.37 4.79
CA GLU A 405 18.86 -6.38 3.77
C GLU A 405 19.05 -7.80 4.28
N GLU A 406 20.09 -8.05 5.07
CA GLU A 406 20.34 -9.36 5.69
C GLU A 406 19.16 -9.79 6.57
N VAL A 407 18.60 -8.85 7.34
CA VAL A 407 17.44 -9.10 8.21
C VAL A 407 16.19 -9.38 7.39
N ILE A 408 15.93 -8.62 6.32
CA ILE A 408 14.80 -8.86 5.42
C ILE A 408 14.92 -10.26 4.77
N GLN A 409 16.11 -10.62 4.28
CA GLN A 409 16.33 -11.93 3.69
C GLN A 409 16.24 -13.07 4.71
N HIS A 410 16.64 -12.84 5.98
CA HIS A 410 16.40 -13.78 7.07
C HIS A 410 14.92 -14.06 7.29
N VAL A 411 14.07 -13.03 7.28
CA VAL A 411 12.61 -13.19 7.40
C VAL A 411 12.06 -14.03 6.24
N TYR A 412 12.49 -13.76 5.01
CA TYR A 412 12.10 -14.59 3.86
C TYR A 412 12.62 -16.03 3.95
N ALA A 413 13.84 -16.24 4.44
CA ALA A 413 14.39 -17.58 4.62
C ALA A 413 13.64 -18.39 5.68
N ARG A 414 13.18 -17.71 6.74
CA ARG A 414 12.47 -18.33 7.85
C ARG A 414 11.02 -18.68 7.54
N TYR A 415 10.28 -17.76 6.92
CA TYR A 415 8.83 -17.90 6.68
C TYR A 415 8.48 -18.32 5.25
N GLY A 416 9.38 -18.14 4.30
CA GLY A 416 9.11 -18.34 2.87
C GLY A 416 8.47 -17.12 2.21
N ARG A 417 8.68 -16.98 0.89
CA ARG A 417 8.10 -15.88 0.10
C ARG A 417 6.61 -16.04 -0.21
N GLU A 418 6.07 -17.21 0.10
CA GLU A 418 4.64 -17.47 0.00
C GLU A 418 3.87 -16.94 1.20
N TYR A 419 4.55 -16.84 2.39
CA TYR A 419 3.95 -16.42 3.66
C TYR A 419 4.41 -15.04 4.11
N ALA A 420 5.36 -14.44 3.41
CA ALA A 420 5.92 -13.13 3.72
C ALA A 420 6.03 -12.28 2.47
N ALA A 421 5.63 -11.01 2.57
CA ALA A 421 5.81 -10.03 1.48
C ALA A 421 6.01 -8.63 2.06
N GLN A 422 6.69 -7.76 1.31
CA GLN A 422 6.74 -6.34 1.66
C GLN A 422 5.42 -5.65 1.32
N VAL A 423 5.06 -4.66 2.12
CA VAL A 423 3.90 -3.81 1.93
C VAL A 423 4.13 -2.88 0.74
N ALA A 424 3.11 -2.60 -0.05
CA ALA A 424 3.17 -1.60 -1.10
C ALA A 424 3.10 -0.18 -0.53
N ASN A 425 3.39 0.78 -1.39
CA ASN A 425 3.09 2.18 -1.19
C ASN A 425 2.40 2.71 -2.44
N VAL A 426 1.26 3.34 -2.29
CA VAL A 426 0.55 3.98 -3.41
C VAL A 426 1.22 5.32 -3.71
N ILE A 427 1.81 5.42 -4.89
CA ILE A 427 2.39 6.67 -5.39
C ILE A 427 1.29 7.45 -6.08
N SER A 428 0.89 8.57 -5.48
CA SER A 428 -0.14 9.45 -6.01
C SER A 428 0.45 10.61 -6.82
N TYR A 429 -0.37 11.20 -7.67
CA TYR A 429 -0.01 12.42 -8.38
C TYR A 429 0.37 13.55 -7.43
N ARG A 430 1.47 14.21 -7.75
CA ARG A 430 1.96 15.44 -7.11
C ARG A 430 1.87 16.59 -8.11
N PRO A 431 1.90 17.86 -7.67
CA PRO A 431 1.70 19.01 -8.56
C PRO A 431 2.53 18.96 -9.86
N ARG A 432 3.83 18.65 -9.76
CA ARG A 432 4.72 18.56 -10.93
C ARG A 432 4.30 17.48 -11.93
N SER A 433 3.93 16.29 -11.46
CA SER A 433 3.49 15.19 -12.34
C SER A 433 2.10 15.48 -12.92
N ALA A 434 1.20 16.05 -12.12
CA ALA A 434 -0.15 16.40 -12.56
C ALA A 434 -0.12 17.44 -13.68
N VAL A 435 0.63 18.53 -13.52
CA VAL A 435 0.77 19.58 -14.55
C VAL A 435 1.43 19.03 -15.81
N ARG A 436 2.49 18.21 -15.69
CA ARG A 436 3.17 17.62 -16.85
C ARG A 436 2.25 16.71 -17.66
N ASP A 437 1.55 15.80 -17.01
CA ASP A 437 0.67 14.82 -17.67
C ASP A 437 -0.59 15.50 -18.21
N ALA A 438 -1.16 16.50 -17.50
CA ALA A 438 -2.26 17.34 -17.99
C ALA A 438 -1.86 18.11 -19.26
N ALA A 439 -0.70 18.76 -19.24
CA ALA A 439 -0.20 19.50 -20.39
C ALA A 439 0.06 18.59 -21.60
N ARG A 440 0.59 17.38 -21.38
CA ARG A 440 0.78 16.38 -22.44
C ARG A 440 -0.56 15.96 -23.03
N ALA A 441 -1.52 15.57 -22.19
CA ALA A 441 -2.84 15.12 -22.63
C ALA A 441 -3.58 16.21 -23.42
N LEU A 442 -3.33 17.48 -23.12
CA LEU A 442 -3.90 18.63 -23.84
C LEU A 442 -3.07 19.08 -25.09
N GLY A 443 -2.07 18.28 -25.50
CA GLY A 443 -1.32 18.50 -26.74
C GLY A 443 -0.22 19.56 -26.66
N HIS A 444 0.20 20.00 -25.47
CA HIS A 444 1.26 21.00 -25.35
C HIS A 444 2.65 20.37 -25.58
N PRO A 445 3.59 21.09 -26.21
CA PRO A 445 4.95 20.61 -26.48
C PRO A 445 5.73 20.29 -25.20
N ALA A 446 6.64 19.31 -25.25
CA ALA A 446 7.41 18.81 -24.11
C ALA A 446 8.16 19.94 -23.34
N GLY A 447 8.72 20.94 -24.07
CA GLY A 447 9.40 22.07 -23.45
C GLY A 447 8.49 22.93 -22.55
N LEU A 448 7.20 23.08 -22.90
CA LEU A 448 6.22 23.77 -22.07
C LEU A 448 5.79 22.89 -20.88
N GLN A 449 5.60 21.57 -21.09
CA GLN A 449 5.29 20.62 -20.04
C GLN A 449 6.34 20.69 -18.91
N ASP A 450 7.63 20.65 -19.26
CA ASP A 450 8.73 20.69 -18.30
C ASP A 450 8.87 22.06 -17.62
N ARG A 451 8.70 23.15 -18.39
CA ARG A 451 8.72 24.52 -17.85
C ARG A 451 7.62 24.72 -16.81
N TRP A 452 6.37 24.38 -17.13
CA TRP A 452 5.24 24.54 -16.23
C TRP A 452 5.32 23.63 -15.01
N ALA A 453 5.73 22.37 -15.19
CA ALA A 453 5.99 21.45 -14.08
C ALA A 453 7.10 21.98 -13.15
N GLY A 454 8.12 22.67 -13.69
CA GLY A 454 9.20 23.27 -12.92
C GLY A 454 8.77 24.45 -12.02
N LEU A 455 7.66 25.12 -12.35
CA LEU A 455 7.08 26.20 -11.56
C LEU A 455 6.34 25.70 -10.29
N MET A 456 6.01 24.41 -10.23
CA MET A 456 5.21 23.84 -9.15
C MET A 456 6.10 23.46 -7.96
N ASP A 457 5.67 23.85 -6.76
CA ASP A 457 6.28 23.35 -5.51
C ASP A 457 5.82 21.90 -5.23
N ARG A 458 6.58 21.20 -4.40
CA ARG A 458 6.40 19.78 -4.14
C ARG A 458 5.16 19.47 -3.30
N TRP A 459 4.69 20.42 -2.50
CA TRP A 459 3.71 20.19 -1.43
C TRP A 459 2.48 21.10 -1.46
N SER A 460 2.41 22.06 -2.39
CA SER A 460 1.30 22.99 -2.50
C SER A 460 0.14 22.46 -3.36
N THR A 461 -0.93 23.21 -3.45
CA THR A 461 -1.99 22.99 -4.44
C THR A 461 -1.59 23.65 -5.75
N VAL A 462 -2.04 23.09 -6.88
CA VAL A 462 -1.66 23.58 -8.22
C VAL A 462 -1.98 25.07 -8.42
N ARG A 463 -3.03 25.61 -7.80
CA ARG A 463 -3.44 27.02 -7.92
C ARG A 463 -2.73 27.96 -6.97
N THR A 464 -2.30 27.51 -5.79
CA THR A 464 -1.63 28.36 -4.78
C THR A 464 -0.25 28.78 -5.26
N ASP A 465 0.49 27.90 -5.96
CA ASP A 465 1.83 28.19 -6.49
C ASP A 465 1.84 29.31 -7.53
N LEU A 466 0.76 29.48 -8.26
CA LEU A 466 0.66 30.52 -9.29
C LEU A 466 0.20 31.86 -8.73
N ALA A 467 -0.52 31.85 -7.61
CA ALA A 467 -0.93 33.08 -6.93
C ALA A 467 0.27 33.76 -6.22
N GLU A 468 1.22 32.99 -5.74
CA GLU A 468 2.46 33.49 -5.11
C GLU A 468 3.53 33.94 -6.12
N GLY A 469 3.42 33.51 -7.39
CA GLY A 469 4.32 33.89 -8.48
C GLY A 469 3.93 35.17 -9.23
N ALA A 470 2.86 35.86 -8.84
CA ALA A 470 2.49 37.12 -9.45
C ALA A 470 3.45 38.24 -8.95
N PRO A 471 4.08 39.02 -9.85
CA PRO A 471 4.97 40.10 -9.45
C PRO A 471 4.15 41.19 -8.75
N GLY A 472 4.15 41.22 -7.41
CA GLY A 472 3.48 42.24 -6.62
C GLY A 472 3.14 41.95 -5.17
N ALA A 473 3.41 40.75 -4.63
CA ALA A 473 3.18 40.49 -3.21
C ALA A 473 4.42 40.93 -2.38
N PRO A 474 4.28 41.75 -1.35
CA PRO A 474 5.41 42.20 -0.54
C PRO A 474 5.81 41.15 0.50
N GLY A 475 6.99 40.67 0.41
CA GLY A 475 7.81 40.36 1.54
C GLY A 475 8.01 38.98 2.05
N SER A 476 9.16 38.46 1.87
CA SER A 476 10.12 38.10 2.92
C SER A 476 11.47 37.90 2.23
N GLY A 477 12.27 38.93 2.23
CA GLY A 477 13.60 38.93 1.63
C GLY A 477 14.62 38.18 2.50
N SER A 478 15.37 37.29 1.88
CA SER A 478 16.73 36.99 2.31
C SER A 478 17.69 37.49 1.23
N PRO A 479 18.69 38.28 1.56
CA PRO A 479 19.63 38.84 0.60
C PRO A 479 20.79 37.86 0.38
N GLY A 480 21.11 37.56 -0.87
CA GLY A 480 22.40 36.99 -1.21
C GLY A 480 22.42 36.07 -2.42
N ALA A 481 22.56 36.63 -3.63
CA ALA A 481 23.53 36.26 -4.64
C ALA A 481 23.20 37.04 -5.94
N ALA A 482 23.98 38.11 -6.16
CA ALA A 482 23.98 38.82 -7.41
C ALA A 482 24.87 38.09 -8.43
N GLY A 483 24.38 37.90 -9.65
CA GLY A 483 25.13 37.33 -10.76
C GLY A 483 24.21 37.01 -11.93
N GLY A 484 23.50 37.98 -12.48
CA GLY A 484 22.64 37.80 -13.63
C GLY A 484 23.31 38.30 -14.91
N ALA A 485 23.26 37.48 -15.96
CA ALA A 485 23.42 37.90 -17.33
C ALA A 485 22.08 38.39 -17.89
N PRO A 486 22.06 39.50 -18.67
CA PRO A 486 20.82 40.01 -19.29
C PRO A 486 20.59 39.39 -20.66
N GLY A 487 19.37 38.95 -20.95
CA GLY A 487 18.94 38.70 -22.28
C GLY A 487 18.09 37.46 -22.51
N ALA A 488 16.78 37.56 -22.26
CA ALA A 488 15.76 36.89 -23.07
C ALA A 488 14.39 37.50 -22.70
N GLN A 489 13.97 38.49 -23.44
CA GLN A 489 12.55 38.92 -23.53
C GLN A 489 11.79 37.82 -24.27
N GLY A 490 11.22 36.87 -23.59
CA GLY A 490 10.25 35.92 -24.07
C GLY A 490 8.99 36.06 -23.25
N GLY A 491 7.86 36.45 -23.88
CA GLY A 491 6.57 36.66 -23.24
C GLY A 491 6.20 35.48 -22.36
N GLY A 492 6.04 35.70 -21.07
CA GLY A 492 5.66 34.68 -20.09
C GLY A 492 4.18 34.35 -20.23
N GLU A 493 3.81 33.44 -21.12
CA GLU A 493 2.50 32.81 -21.06
C GLU A 493 2.45 31.95 -19.79
N GLY A 494 1.57 32.37 -18.85
CA GLY A 494 1.27 31.60 -17.64
C GLY A 494 0.72 30.20 -18.02
N VAL A 495 0.63 29.31 -17.06
CA VAL A 495 0.03 27.99 -17.29
C VAL A 495 -1.44 28.17 -17.69
N PRO A 496 -1.93 27.60 -18.80
CA PRO A 496 -3.31 27.73 -19.21
C PRO A 496 -4.29 27.19 -18.16
N ALA A 497 -5.42 27.88 -17.95
CA ALA A 497 -6.42 27.47 -16.94
C ALA A 497 -6.89 26.02 -17.13
N GLN A 498 -7.05 25.58 -18.39
CA GLN A 498 -7.44 24.20 -18.69
C GLN A 498 -6.41 23.16 -18.23
N VAL A 499 -5.12 23.48 -18.31
CA VAL A 499 -4.05 22.60 -17.80
C VAL A 499 -4.14 22.51 -16.28
N LEU A 500 -4.43 23.63 -15.61
CA LEU A 500 -4.59 23.68 -14.15
C LEU A 500 -5.81 22.90 -13.67
N ASP A 501 -6.95 23.06 -14.34
CA ASP A 501 -8.19 22.35 -14.00
C ASP A 501 -8.01 20.83 -14.10
N VAL A 502 -7.38 20.37 -15.19
CA VAL A 502 -7.06 18.95 -15.39
C VAL A 502 -6.01 18.49 -14.36
N ALA A 503 -4.99 19.28 -14.09
CA ALA A 503 -3.95 18.92 -13.12
C ALA A 503 -4.53 18.83 -11.70
N GLU A 504 -5.46 19.71 -11.31
CA GLU A 504 -6.17 19.60 -10.02
C GLU A 504 -7.01 18.32 -9.94
N SER A 505 -7.68 17.94 -11.02
CA SER A 505 -8.46 16.68 -11.07
C SER A 505 -7.56 15.45 -10.97
N LEU A 506 -6.34 15.49 -11.49
CA LEU A 506 -5.34 14.43 -11.35
C LEU A 506 -4.72 14.37 -9.96
N LEU A 507 -4.68 15.50 -9.25
CA LEU A 507 -3.94 15.61 -7.99
C LEU A 507 -4.45 14.62 -6.95
N ARG A 508 -3.53 13.88 -6.35
CA ARG A 508 -3.75 12.82 -5.37
C ARG A 508 -4.30 11.49 -5.90
N LEU A 509 -4.77 11.41 -7.15
CA LEU A 509 -5.14 10.10 -7.71
C LEU A 509 -3.95 9.13 -7.68
N PRO A 510 -4.20 7.85 -7.45
CA PRO A 510 -3.18 6.80 -7.58
C PRO A 510 -2.55 6.80 -8.97
N ARG A 511 -1.21 6.69 -9.02
CA ARG A 511 -0.48 6.67 -10.30
C ARG A 511 0.20 5.34 -10.58
N HIS A 512 0.80 4.75 -9.56
CA HIS A 512 1.39 3.41 -9.61
C HIS A 512 1.71 2.92 -8.19
N LEU A 513 1.94 1.62 -8.06
CA LEU A 513 2.45 1.03 -6.82
C LEU A 513 3.97 1.20 -6.72
N GLY A 514 4.42 1.58 -5.54
CA GLY A 514 5.80 1.51 -5.08
C GLY A 514 5.95 0.45 -3.98
N ILE A 515 7.10 0.47 -3.29
CA ILE A 515 7.39 -0.40 -2.16
C ILE A 515 7.49 0.44 -0.89
N HIS A 516 6.90 -0.01 0.21
CA HIS A 516 7.09 0.60 1.52
C HIS A 516 8.52 0.38 2.00
N SER A 517 9.11 1.38 2.66
CA SER A 517 10.53 1.37 3.01
C SER A 517 10.95 0.26 3.98
N GLY A 518 10.03 -0.28 4.80
CA GLY A 518 10.37 -1.25 5.83
C GLY A 518 9.28 -2.26 6.17
N GLY A 519 8.02 -2.00 5.81
CA GLY A 519 6.89 -2.84 6.20
C GLY A 519 6.92 -4.21 5.53
N MET A 520 6.81 -5.26 6.35
CA MET A 520 6.60 -6.63 5.92
C MET A 520 5.34 -7.19 6.57
N VAL A 521 4.59 -7.99 5.83
CA VAL A 521 3.45 -8.75 6.35
C VAL A 521 3.86 -10.22 6.43
N LEU A 522 3.44 -10.88 7.50
CA LEU A 522 3.58 -12.31 7.72
C LEU A 522 2.18 -12.92 7.91
N ALA A 523 1.94 -14.11 7.36
CA ALA A 523 0.66 -14.79 7.42
C ALA A 523 0.83 -16.27 7.76
N ASP A 524 -0.22 -16.88 8.36
CA ASP A 524 -0.28 -18.29 8.70
C ASP A 524 -0.59 -19.20 7.49
N ARG A 525 -1.04 -18.57 6.41
CA ARG A 525 -1.34 -19.21 5.11
C ARG A 525 -0.65 -18.44 3.98
N PRO A 526 -0.60 -18.96 2.75
CA PRO A 526 0.03 -18.26 1.64
C PRO A 526 -0.56 -16.85 1.47
N ILE A 527 0.29 -15.82 1.59
CA ILE A 527 -0.11 -14.42 1.43
C ILE A 527 -0.60 -14.16 0.00
N THR A 528 -0.15 -14.97 -0.95
CA THR A 528 -0.59 -14.96 -2.35
C THR A 528 -2.07 -15.27 -2.53
N GLU A 529 -2.70 -15.95 -1.56
CA GLU A 529 -4.15 -16.21 -1.54
C GLU A 529 -4.96 -15.05 -0.93
N VAL A 530 -4.29 -14.11 -0.28
CA VAL A 530 -4.91 -12.96 0.41
C VAL A 530 -4.86 -11.72 -0.48
N CYS A 531 -3.70 -11.44 -1.01
CA CYS A 531 -3.43 -10.29 -1.87
C CYS A 531 -2.44 -10.70 -2.96
N PRO A 532 -2.68 -10.32 -4.22
CA PRO A 532 -1.72 -10.58 -5.28
C PRO A 532 -0.32 -10.05 -4.95
N VAL A 533 0.69 -10.86 -5.22
CA VAL A 533 2.10 -10.59 -4.96
C VAL A 533 2.87 -10.52 -6.27
N ARG A 534 3.89 -9.66 -6.33
CA ARG A 534 4.81 -9.54 -7.47
C ARG A 534 6.25 -9.36 -7.01
N TRP A 535 7.20 -9.56 -7.92
CA TRP A 535 8.60 -9.21 -7.64
C TRP A 535 8.76 -7.69 -7.49
N ALA A 536 9.52 -7.29 -6.49
CA ALA A 536 9.97 -5.92 -6.34
C ALA A 536 11.08 -5.57 -7.34
N ALA A 537 11.36 -4.28 -7.51
CA ALA A 537 12.50 -3.82 -8.31
C ALA A 537 13.85 -4.31 -7.75
N MET A 538 13.97 -4.44 -6.42
CA MET A 538 15.13 -5.01 -5.75
C MET A 538 15.05 -6.55 -5.80
N GLU A 539 16.22 -7.18 -5.99
CA GLU A 539 16.32 -8.62 -6.09
C GLU A 539 15.96 -9.33 -4.77
N GLY A 540 15.36 -10.53 -4.87
CA GLY A 540 15.02 -11.35 -3.72
C GLY A 540 13.86 -10.84 -2.86
N ARG A 541 13.17 -9.77 -3.25
CA ARG A 541 12.02 -9.22 -2.53
C ARG A 541 10.74 -9.38 -3.31
N THR A 542 9.67 -9.70 -2.59
CA THR A 542 8.29 -9.70 -3.09
C THR A 542 7.51 -8.54 -2.46
N VAL A 543 6.53 -8.02 -3.18
CA VAL A 543 5.65 -6.94 -2.71
C VAL A 543 4.21 -7.31 -3.00
N LEU A 544 3.35 -7.18 -1.99
CA LEU A 544 1.90 -7.31 -2.16
C LEU A 544 1.32 -6.00 -2.76
N GLN A 545 0.08 -6.05 -3.23
CA GLN A 545 -0.54 -4.89 -3.90
C GLN A 545 -1.25 -3.92 -2.94
N TRP A 546 -1.30 -4.21 -1.64
CA TRP A 546 -1.95 -3.37 -0.62
C TRP A 546 -0.95 -2.46 0.07
N ASP A 547 -1.38 -1.24 0.38
CA ASP A 547 -0.61 -0.29 1.15
C ASP A 547 -0.74 -0.53 2.67
N LYS A 548 -0.13 0.35 3.48
CA LYS A 548 -0.15 0.25 4.94
C LYS A 548 -1.58 0.27 5.49
N ASP A 549 -2.41 1.16 4.96
CA ASP A 549 -3.76 1.38 5.45
C ASP A 549 -4.65 0.20 5.05
N ASP A 550 -4.55 -0.29 3.81
CA ASP A 550 -5.22 -1.51 3.36
C ASP A 550 -4.87 -2.72 4.21
N CYS A 551 -3.59 -2.91 4.53
CA CYS A 551 -3.15 -4.00 5.41
C CYS A 551 -3.78 -3.89 6.81
N THR A 552 -3.81 -2.68 7.38
CA THR A 552 -4.41 -2.44 8.69
C THR A 552 -5.91 -2.71 8.67
N ASP A 553 -6.60 -2.23 7.66
CA ASP A 553 -8.05 -2.34 7.51
C ASP A 553 -8.49 -3.77 7.19
N ALA A 554 -7.64 -4.52 6.50
CA ALA A 554 -7.83 -5.95 6.29
C ALA A 554 -7.43 -6.81 7.51
N GLY A 555 -6.87 -6.22 8.57
CA GLY A 555 -6.43 -6.95 9.76
C GLY A 555 -5.09 -7.67 9.60
N LEU A 556 -4.33 -7.39 8.56
CA LEU A 556 -2.98 -7.92 8.39
C LEU A 556 -2.00 -7.24 9.33
N VAL A 557 -1.12 -8.04 9.92
CA VAL A 557 -0.10 -7.54 10.85
C VAL A 557 1.17 -7.16 10.10
N LYS A 558 1.53 -5.89 10.23
CA LYS A 558 2.74 -5.33 9.63
C LYS A 558 3.89 -5.30 10.66
N PHE A 559 5.07 -5.69 10.22
CA PHE A 559 6.34 -5.57 10.94
C PHE A 559 7.22 -4.56 10.20
N ASP A 560 7.60 -3.47 10.87
CA ASP A 560 8.45 -2.44 10.26
C ASP A 560 9.93 -2.71 10.53
N LEU A 561 10.66 -3.07 9.47
CA LEU A 561 12.12 -3.28 9.46
C LEU A 561 12.77 -2.06 8.81
N LEU A 562 13.07 -1.04 9.60
CA LEU A 562 13.52 0.27 9.10
C LEU A 562 15.05 0.38 9.11
N GLY A 563 15.62 1.03 8.13
CA GLY A 563 17.07 1.28 8.09
C GLY A 563 17.42 2.62 8.75
N LEU A 564 18.27 2.61 9.78
CA LEU A 564 18.77 3.81 10.45
C LEU A 564 20.27 3.94 10.29
N GLY A 565 20.73 4.98 9.57
CA GLY A 565 22.15 5.24 9.32
C GLY A 565 22.95 5.51 10.59
N MET A 566 22.33 6.10 11.61
CA MET A 566 23.00 6.36 12.89
C MET A 566 23.40 5.05 13.60
N LEU A 567 22.62 3.99 13.53
CA LEU A 567 23.01 2.69 14.10
C LEU A 567 24.25 2.11 13.41
N THR A 568 24.39 2.33 12.08
CA THR A 568 25.62 1.98 11.37
C THR A 568 26.83 2.77 11.90
N ALA A 569 26.66 4.08 12.13
CA ALA A 569 27.72 4.93 12.68
C ALA A 569 28.14 4.48 14.09
N LEU A 570 27.16 4.18 14.96
CA LEU A 570 27.41 3.67 16.31
C LEU A 570 28.13 2.31 16.28
N ARG A 571 27.70 1.37 15.44
CA ARG A 571 28.38 0.09 15.30
C ARG A 571 29.84 0.26 14.88
N LEU A 572 30.12 1.14 13.91
CA LEU A 572 31.49 1.42 13.49
C LEU A 572 32.33 2.02 14.62
N ALA A 573 31.74 2.92 15.43
CA ALA A 573 32.37 3.49 16.60
C ALA A 573 32.69 2.40 17.64
N PHE A 574 31.69 1.57 17.99
CA PHE A 574 31.87 0.47 18.96
C PHE A 574 32.93 -0.54 18.51
N THR A 575 32.90 -0.93 17.23
CA THR A 575 33.93 -1.83 16.65
C THR A 575 35.32 -1.22 16.73
N THR A 576 35.45 0.09 16.45
CA THR A 576 36.74 0.80 16.50
C THR A 576 37.29 0.90 17.93
N LEU A 577 36.42 1.16 18.91
CA LEU A 577 36.78 1.21 20.33
C LEU A 577 37.21 -0.18 20.85
N ALA A 578 36.44 -1.22 20.50
CA ALA A 578 36.75 -2.60 20.85
C ALA A 578 38.07 -3.08 20.25
N ALA A 579 38.35 -2.74 18.97
CA ALA A 579 39.62 -3.07 18.31
C ALA A 579 40.85 -2.38 18.98
N ARG A 580 40.63 -1.29 19.69
CA ARG A 580 41.63 -0.61 20.51
C ARG A 580 41.72 -1.18 21.95
N GLY A 581 41.01 -2.24 22.25
CA GLY A 581 40.97 -2.84 23.59
C GLY A 581 40.21 -2.00 24.62
N GLN A 582 39.39 -1.02 24.16
CA GLN A 582 38.59 -0.20 25.04
C GLN A 582 37.25 -0.87 25.35
N THR A 583 36.89 -0.86 26.62
CA THR A 583 35.58 -1.34 27.13
C THR A 583 34.74 -0.14 27.59
N VAL A 584 33.46 -0.37 27.82
CA VAL A 584 32.55 0.68 28.29
C VAL A 584 33.04 1.20 29.64
N PRO A 585 33.27 2.50 29.81
CA PRO A 585 33.70 3.10 31.08
C PRO A 585 32.54 3.13 32.08
N GLU A 586 32.88 3.23 33.37
CA GLU A 586 31.92 3.50 34.44
C GLU A 586 31.90 5.00 34.76
N LEU A 587 30.70 5.51 35.03
CA LEU A 587 30.53 6.87 35.53
C LEU A 587 30.74 6.88 37.04
N ALA A 588 31.80 7.55 37.51
CA ALA A 588 32.08 7.70 38.94
C ALA A 588 31.07 8.66 39.60
N PRO A 589 30.87 8.59 40.95
CA PRO A 589 29.93 9.49 41.66
C PRO A 589 30.20 11.00 41.45
N GLY A 590 31.34 11.40 40.96
CA GLY A 590 31.69 12.78 40.61
C GLY A 590 31.45 13.15 39.15
N GLY A 591 30.86 12.26 38.33
CA GLY A 591 30.59 12.48 36.92
C GLY A 591 31.81 12.34 36.00
N GLU A 592 32.86 11.68 36.47
CA GLU A 592 34.04 11.35 35.66
C GLU A 592 33.95 9.94 35.12
N LEU A 593 34.23 9.76 33.82
CA LEU A 593 34.32 8.43 33.20
C LEU A 593 35.63 7.75 33.65
N ARG A 594 35.56 6.56 34.20
CA ARG A 594 36.70 5.75 34.62
C ARG A 594 36.67 4.38 33.94
N ALA A 595 37.83 3.76 33.79
CA ALA A 595 37.90 2.37 33.31
C ALA A 595 37.12 1.48 34.25
N ALA A 596 36.18 0.72 33.69
CA ALA A 596 35.37 -0.23 34.46
C ALA A 596 36.26 -1.33 35.09
N LYS A 597 35.94 -1.76 36.33
CA LYS A 597 36.64 -2.86 37.00
C LYS A 597 36.45 -4.18 36.28
N VAL A 598 35.24 -4.36 35.66
CA VAL A 598 34.90 -5.49 34.79
C VAL A 598 34.51 -4.90 33.44
N GLY A 599 35.31 -5.15 32.40
CA GLY A 599 35.06 -4.61 31.08
C GLY A 599 33.78 -5.16 30.48
N ARG A 600 32.82 -4.26 30.18
CA ARG A 600 31.61 -4.60 29.43
C ARG A 600 31.80 -4.27 27.94
N PRO A 601 31.25 -5.07 27.02
CA PRO A 601 31.27 -4.76 25.59
C PRO A 601 30.44 -3.49 25.32
N TRP A 602 30.81 -2.80 24.24
CA TRP A 602 30.06 -1.65 23.74
C TRP A 602 28.75 -2.13 23.10
N ASP A 603 27.63 -1.69 23.66
CA ASP A 603 26.27 -1.89 23.13
C ASP A 603 25.39 -0.71 23.54
N LEU A 604 24.23 -0.56 22.90
CA LEU A 604 23.28 0.52 23.16
C LEU A 604 22.84 0.55 24.64
N HIS A 605 22.57 -0.61 25.24
CA HIS A 605 22.12 -0.74 26.64
C HIS A 605 23.25 -0.69 27.68
N THR A 606 24.52 -0.72 27.24
CA THR A 606 25.66 -0.70 28.16
C THR A 606 26.31 0.68 28.28
N LEU A 607 25.89 1.65 27.45
CA LEU A 607 26.41 3.02 27.51
C LEU A 607 26.15 3.66 28.86
N PRO A 608 27.14 4.41 29.44
CA PRO A 608 26.90 5.17 30.66
C PRO A 608 25.83 6.23 30.42
N GLU A 609 24.79 6.20 31.24
CA GLU A 609 23.76 7.24 31.24
C GLU A 609 24.19 8.40 32.15
N ASP A 610 23.58 9.56 31.90
CA ASP A 610 23.72 10.77 32.71
C ASP A 610 25.15 11.35 32.80
N ASP A 611 25.97 11.16 31.74
CA ASP A 611 27.29 11.81 31.65
C ASP A 611 27.14 13.35 31.63
N PRO A 612 27.65 14.08 32.65
CA PRO A 612 27.55 15.55 32.70
C PRO A 612 28.23 16.28 31.52
N ALA A 613 29.18 15.62 30.85
CA ALA A 613 29.83 16.20 29.68
C ALA A 613 28.88 16.29 28.49
N VAL A 614 28.03 15.28 28.32
CA VAL A 614 26.99 15.28 27.28
C VAL A 614 25.98 16.41 27.51
N TYR A 615 25.52 16.59 28.75
CA TYR A 615 24.57 17.67 29.06
C TYR A 615 25.22 19.07 28.94
N ARG A 616 26.51 19.23 29.23
CA ARG A 616 27.24 20.49 28.94
C ARG A 616 27.27 20.81 27.45
N LEU A 617 27.53 19.81 26.59
CA LEU A 617 27.52 19.95 25.14
C LEU A 617 26.12 20.33 24.63
N LEU A 618 25.08 19.68 25.12
CA LEU A 618 23.70 20.00 24.78
C LEU A 618 23.31 21.43 25.19
N ARG A 619 23.61 21.83 26.42
CA ARG A 619 23.35 23.20 26.92
C ARG A 619 24.10 24.28 26.13
N ALA A 620 25.24 23.97 25.60
CA ALA A 620 26.00 24.87 24.72
C ALA A 620 25.48 24.91 23.29
N ALA A 621 24.48 24.05 22.95
CA ALA A 621 23.98 23.81 21.60
C ALA A 621 25.10 23.45 20.61
N ASP A 622 26.20 22.84 21.08
CA ASP A 622 27.26 22.30 20.24
C ASP A 622 26.87 20.91 19.71
N THR A 623 25.78 20.88 18.94
CA THR A 623 25.10 19.65 18.54
C THR A 623 25.10 19.41 17.04
N VAL A 624 25.93 20.11 16.27
CA VAL A 624 26.10 19.83 14.83
C VAL A 624 26.66 18.41 14.65
N GLY A 625 25.95 17.57 13.90
CA GLY A 625 26.30 16.16 13.72
C GLY A 625 25.81 15.24 14.86
N VAL A 626 25.12 15.76 15.87
CA VAL A 626 24.47 14.95 16.91
C VAL A 626 23.04 14.65 16.48
N PHE A 627 22.76 13.36 16.27
CA PHE A 627 21.49 12.89 15.71
C PHE A 627 20.28 13.42 16.50
N GLN A 628 19.29 13.92 15.77
CA GLN A 628 17.99 14.43 16.26
C GLN A 628 18.02 15.66 17.20
N VAL A 629 19.16 16.29 17.43
CA VAL A 629 19.25 17.52 18.25
C VAL A 629 20.03 18.64 17.54
N GLU A 630 20.21 18.54 16.22
CA GLU A 630 21.01 19.46 15.39
C GLU A 630 20.18 20.45 14.55
N SER A 631 18.84 20.38 14.58
CA SER A 631 18.03 21.35 13.84
C SER A 631 18.15 22.75 14.43
N ARG A 632 18.04 23.81 13.62
CA ARG A 632 18.11 25.21 14.07
C ARG A 632 17.17 25.50 15.23
N ALA A 633 15.96 24.94 15.20
CA ALA A 633 14.97 25.12 16.26
C ALA A 633 15.41 24.45 17.57
N GLN A 634 15.93 23.23 17.50
CA GLN A 634 16.44 22.50 18.67
C GLN A 634 17.67 23.18 19.25
N MET A 635 18.66 23.55 18.42
CA MET A 635 19.85 24.29 18.86
C MET A 635 19.52 25.65 19.49
N ALA A 636 18.42 26.30 19.08
CA ALA A 636 17.96 27.55 19.71
C ALA A 636 17.25 27.31 21.06
N THR A 637 16.69 26.13 21.29
CA THR A 637 15.94 25.78 22.50
C THR A 637 16.82 25.16 23.59
N LEU A 638 17.78 24.31 23.24
CA LEU A 638 18.66 23.59 24.17
C LEU A 638 19.31 24.49 25.24
N PRO A 639 19.88 25.70 24.93
CA PRO A 639 20.45 26.58 25.94
C PRO A 639 19.41 27.17 26.92
N ARG A 640 18.13 27.22 26.51
CA ARG A 640 17.03 27.72 27.33
C ARG A 640 16.43 26.61 28.19
N LEU A 641 16.26 25.41 27.63
CA LEU A 641 15.78 24.23 28.32
C LEU A 641 16.76 23.77 29.40
N ARG A 642 18.06 23.89 29.13
CA ARG A 642 19.16 23.49 30.03
C ARG A 642 19.05 22.04 30.51
N PRO A 643 19.04 21.06 29.60
CA PRO A 643 18.82 19.67 29.98
C PRO A 643 19.85 19.20 31.02
N GLU A 644 19.41 18.46 32.03
CA GLU A 644 20.21 17.86 33.10
C GLU A 644 20.03 16.33 33.18
N THR A 645 18.92 15.85 32.61
CA THR A 645 18.54 14.44 32.62
C THR A 645 18.14 13.99 31.22
N PHE A 646 18.11 12.69 31.01
CA PHE A 646 17.59 12.10 29.77
C PHE A 646 16.13 12.53 29.47
N TYR A 647 15.31 12.68 30.53
CA TYR A 647 13.93 13.11 30.38
C TYR A 647 13.78 14.52 29.79
N ASP A 648 14.71 15.43 30.13
CA ASP A 648 14.73 16.78 29.55
C ASP A 648 14.93 16.73 28.03
N ILE A 649 15.74 15.77 27.53
CA ILE A 649 15.94 15.54 26.09
C ILE A 649 14.67 14.98 25.47
N VAL A 650 13.96 14.07 26.16
CA VAL A 650 12.66 13.55 25.71
C VAL A 650 11.66 14.72 25.56
N VAL A 651 11.63 15.65 26.50
CA VAL A 651 10.79 16.86 26.43
C VAL A 651 11.18 17.72 25.23
N GLU A 652 12.47 17.97 25.01
CA GLU A 652 12.96 18.74 23.85
C GLU A 652 12.49 18.16 22.52
N VAL A 653 12.71 16.85 22.31
CA VAL A 653 12.33 16.15 21.08
C VAL A 653 10.79 16.07 20.91
N ALA A 654 10.05 16.04 22.02
CA ALA A 654 8.58 16.08 21.99
C ALA A 654 8.04 17.46 21.59
N LEU A 655 8.66 18.52 22.07
CA LEU A 655 8.27 19.93 21.78
C LEU A 655 8.69 20.34 20.37
N ILE A 656 9.92 20.01 19.99
CA ILE A 656 10.50 20.36 18.69
C ILE A 656 10.84 19.07 17.97
N ARG A 657 9.87 18.58 17.21
CA ARG A 657 10.07 17.37 16.40
C ARG A 657 11.18 17.62 15.38
N PRO A 658 12.12 16.66 15.19
CA PRO A 658 13.07 16.74 14.11
C PRO A 658 12.29 16.82 12.79
N GLY A 659 12.42 17.96 12.10
CA GLY A 659 11.86 18.12 10.77
C GLY A 659 12.69 17.34 9.74
N PRO A 660 12.16 17.07 8.56
CA PRO A 660 13.00 16.60 7.46
C PRO A 660 14.08 17.68 7.20
N ILE A 661 15.33 17.23 7.19
CA ILE A 661 16.50 18.08 6.82
C ILE A 661 16.39 18.40 5.33
#